data_00b08ef43630ed3d76895d9d420194a9
#
_entry.id   00b08ef43630ed3d76895d9d420194a9
#
_cell.length_a   1.000
_cell.length_b   1.000
_cell.length_c   1.000
_cell.angle_alpha   90.00
_cell.angle_beta   90.00
_cell.angle_gamma   90.00
#
_symmetry.space_group_name_H-M   'P 1'
#
loop_
_entity.id
_entity.type
_entity.pdbx_description
1 polymer ?
#
loop_
_entity_poly.entity_id
_entity_poly.type
_entity_poly.pdbx_seq_one_letter_code
_entity_poly.pdbx_strand_id
1 'polypeptide(L)'
;MVTLTKFLKEKIMKKKILLPFLCIATMPVMAQHITGKIINEQGEALPYANVFLLNQQDSTFIKGTVSDENGAFLLDGYKNGDILKVSAMGYKTNYLVCHNESIGNITLLDDAKLLGEVVVKGHRNYVKSNNMGLNVSMIGNPLSKLGSALDAIKQMPLISGIGTNISVLGKGTPEIYINHRKVRDNTELQQLSSQNIERVEIITNPGAKYEADVKSVIIIHTKKQDAGWAGLAKAGATLSDVSYGRTGLDLSWTGSNGLGVYAGVDYTGDGEKQTGYYLEKFGNNEYETKTNTTYKNRAHKLNANIGASYDFGANSLGIRYEFNRKPKGKYSSTNDIQTNVEPENALLESTSEQSKQNTRHYLNSYAILKFGEKKNYLLAADVDYLYNFSNELSDVNEQGENYANHIGTVSHSNNHLVAGKANFTASWKAVTLDLGAQYSYTKTRQSFEGSTSNDEALFDASRDEERQHLTAGYITANWQLSSAWSARTELRVENTDFAYILNGEKVAEQSKSFTDWLPYVSIDYQNGNLSLGLSYSTSVDRPSYSMLSNTYSYASHTSWMLGNPLLKSSLERELSLDVSYRKTSLSLSYVHSMRELATTYSYMENKKVNIIKNVNLPSYDYFQMVAGQRLDIGIWHPTLYGVLRLQKLEYGNPEKSYNKPLFNMTMRNRFDLPWGIYAYFDGIWVSKGYSATNYTKGYVLLDMGLNKSLGNWAFTIYWNDSFKLWRQKNLIETNGVSFYQNLKGGVHNVSLNVTYSFNKKKSYRGKGAAREEINRL
;
A
#
# COMPACT_ATOMS: atom_id res chain seq x y z
N MET A 1 -30.51 -4.41 -0.55
CA MET A 1 -31.19 -3.86 0.63
C MET A 1 -31.97 -4.92 1.40
N VAL A 2 -32.68 -5.83 0.76
CA VAL A 2 -33.46 -6.93 1.42
C VAL A 2 -32.55 -7.97 2.09
N THR A 3 -31.36 -8.23 1.54
CA THR A 3 -30.42 -9.26 2.02
C THR A 3 -29.70 -8.85 3.33
N LEU A 4 -29.40 -7.56 3.50
CA LEU A 4 -28.76 -7.06 4.72
C LEU A 4 -29.68 -7.14 5.95
N THR A 5 -30.98 -6.89 5.73
CA THR A 5 -31.99 -7.00 6.79
C THR A 5 -32.23 -8.43 7.24
N LYS A 6 -32.03 -9.41 6.35
CA LYS A 6 -32.22 -10.84 6.67
C LYS A 6 -31.00 -11.42 7.43
N PHE A 7 -29.79 -10.99 7.08
CA PHE A 7 -28.55 -11.39 7.76
C PHE A 7 -28.45 -10.85 9.21
N LEU A 8 -28.93 -9.63 9.42
CA LEU A 8 -29.00 -9.04 10.77
C LEU A 8 -30.15 -9.59 11.62
N LYS A 9 -31.27 -10.04 10.97
CA LYS A 9 -32.43 -10.59 11.73
C LYS A 9 -32.20 -11.98 12.30
N GLU A 10 -31.41 -12.83 11.71
CA GLU A 10 -31.22 -14.20 12.20
C GLU A 10 -30.24 -14.34 13.38
N LYS A 11 -29.39 -13.34 13.66
CA LYS A 11 -28.40 -13.41 14.75
C LYS A 11 -28.58 -12.40 15.90
N ILE A 12 -29.50 -11.45 15.82
CA ILE A 12 -29.68 -10.37 16.82
C ILE A 12 -31.08 -10.41 17.47
N MET A 13 -31.77 -11.52 17.43
CA MET A 13 -32.98 -11.66 18.24
C MET A 13 -32.61 -12.18 19.62
N LYS A 14 -32.27 -11.23 20.52
CA LYS A 14 -32.67 -11.14 21.93
C LYS A 14 -31.83 -10.10 22.67
N LYS A 15 -32.15 -8.80 22.46
CA LYS A 15 -32.16 -7.78 23.53
C LYS A 15 -32.55 -6.44 22.91
N LYS A 16 -33.72 -5.96 23.29
CA LYS A 16 -34.27 -4.62 22.96
C LYS A 16 -33.36 -3.55 23.58
N ILE A 17 -32.74 -2.69 22.75
CA ILE A 17 -32.25 -1.39 23.20
C ILE A 17 -32.94 -0.35 22.34
N LEU A 18 -33.82 0.42 22.97
CA LEU A 18 -34.54 1.57 22.45
C LEU A 18 -33.53 2.75 22.35
N LEU A 19 -33.33 3.30 21.18
CA LEU A 19 -32.61 4.56 21.02
C LEU A 19 -33.64 5.63 20.62
N PRO A 20 -33.83 6.71 21.39
CA PRO A 20 -34.73 7.81 20.99
C PRO A 20 -34.02 8.76 20.03
N PHE A 21 -34.68 9.05 18.92
CA PHE A 21 -34.31 10.13 17.98
C PHE A 21 -34.63 11.46 18.64
N LEU A 22 -33.66 12.29 18.98
CA LEU A 22 -33.82 13.62 19.51
C LEU A 22 -33.64 14.64 18.37
N CYS A 23 -34.77 15.22 17.90
CA CYS A 23 -34.78 16.42 17.10
C CYS A 23 -34.42 17.62 17.99
N ILE A 24 -33.24 18.21 17.81
CA ILE A 24 -32.87 19.46 18.47
C ILE A 24 -33.25 20.61 17.55
N ALA A 25 -34.24 21.38 17.97
CA ALA A 25 -34.59 22.69 17.41
C ALA A 25 -33.45 23.68 17.73
N THR A 26 -32.81 24.27 16.73
CA THR A 26 -31.78 25.31 16.89
C THR A 26 -32.50 26.66 17.20
N MET A 27 -32.40 27.12 18.43
CA MET A 27 -32.64 28.53 18.75
C MET A 27 -31.36 29.32 18.42
N PRO A 28 -31.45 30.53 17.84
CA PRO A 28 -30.29 31.38 17.66
C PRO A 28 -29.84 31.92 19.02
N VAL A 29 -28.71 31.47 19.51
CA VAL A 29 -28.04 32.10 20.66
C VAL A 29 -27.34 33.35 20.14
N MET A 30 -27.74 34.53 20.58
CA MET A 30 -26.98 35.76 20.38
C MET A 30 -25.62 35.58 21.07
N ALA A 31 -24.54 35.55 20.30
CA ALA A 31 -23.20 35.47 20.84
C ALA A 31 -22.83 36.82 21.45
N GLN A 32 -22.69 36.88 22.79
CA GLN A 32 -22.09 38.03 23.46
C GLN A 32 -20.63 38.17 23.04
N HIS A 33 -20.21 39.39 22.73
CA HIS A 33 -18.83 39.70 22.35
C HIS A 33 -18.18 40.62 23.39
N ILE A 34 -16.88 40.45 23.58
CA ILE A 34 -16.06 41.26 24.48
C ILE A 34 -15.04 42.05 23.69
N THR A 35 -14.87 43.30 24.00
CA THR A 35 -13.93 44.21 23.34
C THR A 35 -13.07 44.93 24.36
N GLY A 36 -11.83 45.30 23.96
CA GLY A 36 -10.90 46.04 24.78
C GLY A 36 -9.67 46.51 23.98
N LYS A 37 -8.81 47.25 24.62
CA LYS A 37 -7.56 47.72 24.07
C LYS A 37 -6.40 47.38 25.02
N ILE A 38 -5.32 46.83 24.50
CA ILE A 38 -4.15 46.45 25.29
C ILE A 38 -3.07 47.52 25.09
N ILE A 39 -2.54 48.02 26.22
CA ILE A 39 -1.54 49.10 26.26
C ILE A 39 -0.39 48.71 27.22
N ASN A 40 0.78 49.35 27.05
CA ASN A 40 1.88 49.27 28.02
C ASN A 40 1.71 50.30 29.16
N GLU A 41 2.64 50.38 30.10
CA GLU A 41 2.62 51.35 31.20
C GLU A 41 2.74 52.80 30.74
N GLN A 42 3.29 53.05 29.55
CA GLN A 42 3.42 54.36 28.94
C GLN A 42 2.14 54.80 28.16
N GLY A 43 1.13 53.90 28.07
CA GLY A 43 -0.12 54.14 27.36
C GLY A 43 -0.04 53.87 25.84
N GLU A 44 1.05 53.28 25.37
CA GLU A 44 1.20 52.89 23.97
C GLU A 44 0.47 51.59 23.69
N ALA A 45 -0.09 51.46 22.49
CA ALA A 45 -0.78 50.28 22.06
C ALA A 45 0.15 49.07 21.92
N LEU A 46 -0.24 47.92 22.42
CA LEU A 46 0.48 46.68 22.27
C LEU A 46 -0.16 45.82 21.16
N PRO A 47 0.41 45.82 19.94
CA PRO A 47 -0.10 45.00 18.86
C PRO A 47 0.29 43.52 19.05
N TYR A 48 -0.54 42.62 18.52
CA TYR A 48 -0.34 41.18 18.50
C TYR A 48 -0.19 40.54 19.90
N ALA A 49 -0.74 41.15 20.94
CA ALA A 49 -0.84 40.55 22.27
C ALA A 49 -1.89 39.43 22.24
N ASN A 50 -1.61 38.30 22.86
CA ASN A 50 -2.52 37.16 22.96
C ASN A 50 -3.63 37.44 24.00
N VAL A 51 -4.87 37.18 23.61
CA VAL A 51 -6.07 37.34 24.47
C VAL A 51 -6.80 36.00 24.48
N PHE A 52 -6.84 35.35 25.63
CA PHE A 52 -7.48 34.06 25.82
C PHE A 52 -8.65 34.18 26.81
N LEU A 53 -9.78 33.61 26.45
CA LEU A 53 -10.95 33.43 27.31
C LEU A 53 -10.86 32.08 27.99
N LEU A 54 -10.89 32.04 29.29
CA LEU A 54 -10.83 30.87 30.15
C LEU A 54 -12.10 30.71 30.95
N ASN A 55 -12.52 29.50 31.20
CA ASN A 55 -13.68 29.22 32.06
C ASN A 55 -13.35 29.56 33.52
N GLN A 56 -14.30 30.17 34.18
CA GLN A 56 -14.20 30.62 35.60
C GLN A 56 -13.92 29.47 36.57
N GLN A 57 -14.50 28.28 36.34
CA GLN A 57 -14.51 27.20 37.33
C GLN A 57 -13.20 26.36 37.28
N ASP A 58 -12.64 26.14 36.08
CA ASP A 58 -11.52 25.22 35.90
C ASP A 58 -10.36 25.80 35.07
N SER A 59 -10.45 27.10 34.71
CA SER A 59 -9.47 27.80 33.86
C SER A 59 -9.18 27.12 32.53
N THR A 60 -10.08 26.28 32.01
CA THR A 60 -9.94 25.67 30.69
C THR A 60 -10.08 26.71 29.59
N PHE A 61 -9.34 26.53 28.49
CA PHE A 61 -9.35 27.42 27.35
C PHE A 61 -10.70 27.31 26.59
N ILE A 62 -11.39 28.42 26.43
CA ILE A 62 -12.64 28.53 25.68
C ILE A 62 -12.33 29.01 24.24
N LYS A 63 -11.73 30.20 24.12
CA LYS A 63 -11.47 30.86 22.84
C LYS A 63 -10.27 31.82 22.95
N GLY A 64 -9.65 32.22 21.83
CA GLY A 64 -8.57 33.19 21.83
C GLY A 64 -8.55 34.05 20.57
N THR A 65 -7.98 35.26 20.70
CA THR A 65 -7.70 36.20 19.61
C THR A 65 -6.37 36.88 19.89
N VAL A 66 -5.93 37.75 18.99
CA VAL A 66 -4.78 38.65 19.18
C VAL A 66 -5.25 40.09 18.97
N SER A 67 -4.57 41.05 19.63
CA SER A 67 -4.82 42.46 19.38
C SER A 67 -4.32 42.88 18.00
N ASP A 68 -5.01 43.84 17.39
CA ASP A 68 -4.64 44.47 16.12
C ASP A 68 -3.46 45.45 16.27
N GLU A 69 -3.11 46.16 15.19
CA GLU A 69 -2.01 47.15 15.17
C GLU A 69 -2.24 48.32 16.14
N ASN A 70 -3.47 48.60 16.54
CA ASN A 70 -3.87 49.64 17.50
C ASN A 70 -4.04 49.10 18.92
N GLY A 71 -3.71 47.83 19.16
CA GLY A 71 -3.90 47.13 20.44
C GLY A 71 -5.32 46.72 20.73
N ALA A 72 -6.27 46.89 19.81
CA ALA A 72 -7.69 46.56 20.02
C ALA A 72 -7.95 45.08 19.75
N PHE A 73 -8.86 44.46 20.46
CA PHE A 73 -9.29 43.07 20.26
C PHE A 73 -10.83 42.94 20.35
N LEU A 74 -11.32 41.90 19.67
CA LEU A 74 -12.70 41.45 19.70
C LEU A 74 -12.72 39.94 19.93
N LEU A 75 -13.52 39.46 20.89
CA LEU A 75 -13.69 38.05 21.21
C LEU A 75 -15.15 37.72 21.48
N ASP A 76 -15.72 36.75 20.74
CA ASP A 76 -17.11 36.34 20.86
C ASP A 76 -17.27 35.14 21.80
N GLY A 77 -18.45 35.00 22.40
CA GLY A 77 -18.87 33.79 23.12
C GLY A 77 -18.45 33.77 24.59
N TYR A 78 -18.21 34.92 25.22
CA TYR A 78 -17.93 34.98 26.65
C TYR A 78 -19.22 34.84 27.48
N LYS A 79 -19.06 34.39 28.72
CA LYS A 79 -20.08 34.40 29.76
C LYS A 79 -19.64 35.30 30.90
N ASN A 80 -20.60 35.92 31.57
CA ASN A 80 -20.29 36.73 32.76
C ASN A 80 -19.60 35.86 33.81
N GLY A 81 -18.41 36.29 34.23
CA GLY A 81 -17.54 35.56 35.14
C GLY A 81 -16.36 34.82 34.50
N ASP A 82 -16.34 34.63 33.17
CA ASP A 82 -15.16 34.04 32.50
C ASP A 82 -13.92 34.91 32.72
N ILE A 83 -12.75 34.27 32.63
CA ILE A 83 -11.46 34.94 32.88
C ILE A 83 -10.82 35.28 31.55
N LEU A 84 -10.46 36.54 31.34
CA LEU A 84 -9.64 36.99 30.23
C LEU A 84 -8.18 36.97 30.63
N LYS A 85 -7.39 36.15 29.99
CA LYS A 85 -5.93 36.11 30.14
C LYS A 85 -5.29 36.85 28.97
N VAL A 86 -4.55 37.93 29.30
CA VAL A 86 -3.87 38.76 28.31
C VAL A 86 -2.37 38.66 28.52
N SER A 87 -1.61 38.38 27.44
CA SER A 87 -0.17 38.22 27.49
C SER A 87 0.52 38.74 26.22
N ALA A 88 1.67 39.37 26.38
CA ALA A 88 2.54 39.79 25.29
C ALA A 88 4.00 39.47 25.64
N MET A 89 4.87 39.33 24.62
CA MET A 89 6.29 39.05 24.85
C MET A 89 6.96 40.25 25.53
N GLY A 90 7.63 40.00 26.65
CA GLY A 90 8.29 41.03 27.48
C GLY A 90 7.40 41.65 28.54
N TYR A 91 6.14 41.20 28.68
CA TYR A 91 5.17 41.75 29.65
C TYR A 91 4.65 40.67 30.58
N LYS A 92 4.30 41.08 31.82
CA LYS A 92 3.62 40.21 32.79
C LYS A 92 2.20 39.88 32.32
N THR A 93 1.85 38.60 32.35
CA THR A 93 0.50 38.15 32.03
C THR A 93 -0.51 38.75 32.98
N ASN A 94 -1.58 39.32 32.45
CA ASN A 94 -2.69 39.88 33.21
C ASN A 94 -3.93 38.99 33.09
N TYR A 95 -4.69 38.87 34.20
CA TYR A 95 -5.95 38.11 34.30
C TYR A 95 -7.07 39.01 34.79
N LEU A 96 -8.16 39.07 34.06
CA LEU A 96 -9.31 39.90 34.32
C LEU A 96 -10.58 39.08 34.27
N VAL A 97 -11.51 39.30 35.18
CA VAL A 97 -12.83 38.66 35.15
C VAL A 97 -13.75 39.49 34.24
N CYS A 98 -14.41 38.81 33.29
CA CYS A 98 -15.29 39.46 32.32
C CYS A 98 -16.67 39.72 32.95
N HIS A 99 -17.01 40.98 33.14
CA HIS A 99 -18.34 41.39 33.63
C HIS A 99 -19.14 42.19 32.60
N ASN A 100 -18.47 42.85 31.65
CA ASN A 100 -19.09 43.75 30.68
C ASN A 100 -18.60 43.44 29.26
N GLU A 101 -19.36 43.84 28.25
CA GLU A 101 -19.02 43.69 26.83
C GLU A 101 -17.81 44.55 26.41
N SER A 102 -17.51 45.62 27.13
CA SER A 102 -16.31 46.45 26.92
C SER A 102 -15.48 46.51 28.21
N ILE A 103 -14.23 46.02 28.16
CA ILE A 103 -13.31 46.05 29.29
C ILE A 103 -12.51 47.35 29.35
N GLY A 104 -12.49 48.14 28.29
CA GLY A 104 -11.64 49.34 28.18
C GLY A 104 -10.17 49.02 27.97
N ASN A 105 -9.27 49.82 28.54
CA ASN A 105 -7.83 49.64 28.40
C ASN A 105 -7.30 48.63 29.41
N ILE A 106 -6.57 47.62 28.90
CA ILE A 106 -5.88 46.62 29.71
C ILE A 106 -4.37 46.94 29.65
N THR A 107 -3.81 47.36 30.79
CA THR A 107 -2.38 47.68 30.89
C THR A 107 -1.58 46.42 31.23
N LEU A 108 -0.55 46.13 30.47
CA LEU A 108 0.44 45.10 30.75
C LEU A 108 1.73 45.73 31.30
N LEU A 109 2.19 45.22 32.43
CA LEU A 109 3.40 45.65 33.11
C LEU A 109 4.64 44.95 32.49
N ASP A 110 5.77 45.65 32.38
CA ASP A 110 7.01 45.08 31.88
C ASP A 110 7.51 43.92 32.79
N ASP A 111 7.95 42.83 32.18
CA ASP A 111 8.55 41.69 32.89
C ASP A 111 10.04 41.54 32.56
N ALA A 112 10.87 42.22 33.36
CA ALA A 112 12.34 42.20 33.22
C ALA A 112 13.01 40.82 33.52
N LYS A 113 12.26 39.78 33.88
CA LYS A 113 12.76 38.48 34.29
C LYS A 113 12.63 37.35 33.25
N LEU A 114 12.13 37.58 32.05
CA LEU A 114 11.87 36.49 31.10
C LEU A 114 12.87 36.41 29.96
N LEU A 115 14.12 36.02 30.24
CA LEU A 115 15.05 35.38 29.31
C LEU A 115 15.36 33.95 29.74
N GLY A 116 14.33 33.16 29.97
CA GLY A 116 14.39 31.71 30.07
C GLY A 116 13.60 31.09 28.92
N GLU A 117 14.26 30.29 28.11
CA GLU A 117 13.66 29.54 27.00
C GLU A 117 12.42 28.75 27.46
N VAL A 118 11.22 29.24 27.21
CA VAL A 118 9.99 28.48 27.42
C VAL A 118 9.85 27.52 26.25
N VAL A 119 10.39 26.31 26.39
CA VAL A 119 10.08 25.19 25.48
C VAL A 119 8.61 24.82 25.69
N VAL A 120 7.72 25.43 24.93
CA VAL A 120 6.34 25.00 24.80
C VAL A 120 6.36 23.67 24.05
N LYS A 121 6.37 22.55 24.76
CA LYS A 121 6.07 21.22 24.19
C LYS A 121 4.59 21.15 23.86
N GLY A 122 4.15 21.89 22.86
CA GLY A 122 2.85 21.65 22.23
C GLY A 122 2.87 20.28 21.58
N HIS A 123 1.93 19.41 21.91
CA HIS A 123 1.72 18.16 21.18
C HIS A 123 1.28 18.48 19.74
N ARG A 124 2.26 18.54 18.83
CA ARG A 124 1.99 18.76 17.42
C ARG A 124 1.30 17.52 16.88
N ASN A 125 0.05 17.65 16.44
CA ASN A 125 -0.63 16.55 15.77
C ASN A 125 -0.06 16.36 14.37
N TYR A 126 0.83 15.39 14.21
CA TYR A 126 1.50 15.09 12.95
C TYR A 126 0.61 14.34 11.96
N VAL A 127 -0.53 13.80 12.37
CA VAL A 127 -1.46 13.03 11.56
C VAL A 127 -2.77 13.78 11.46
N LYS A 128 -3.18 14.11 10.23
CA LYS A 128 -4.47 14.72 9.92
C LYS A 128 -5.23 13.79 8.99
N SER A 129 -6.49 13.54 9.28
CA SER A 129 -7.40 12.90 8.33
C SER A 129 -7.80 13.93 7.25
N ASN A 130 -8.01 13.46 6.04
CA ASN A 130 -8.61 14.22 4.94
C ASN A 130 -9.61 13.32 4.20
N ASN A 131 -10.31 13.87 3.23
CA ASN A 131 -11.38 13.20 2.48
C ASN A 131 -10.96 11.94 1.71
N MET A 132 -9.65 11.71 1.53
CA MET A 132 -9.13 10.55 0.80
C MET A 132 -8.37 9.57 1.71
N GLY A 133 -8.12 9.95 2.98
CA GLY A 133 -7.34 9.13 3.90
C GLY A 133 -6.60 9.94 4.97
N LEU A 134 -5.33 9.69 5.18
CA LEU A 134 -4.50 10.33 6.20
C LEU A 134 -3.36 11.13 5.59
N ASN A 135 -3.06 12.27 6.17
CA ASN A 135 -1.88 13.07 5.87
C ASN A 135 -0.96 13.08 7.09
N VAL A 136 0.25 12.55 6.95
CA VAL A 136 1.26 12.46 8.01
C VAL A 136 2.36 13.47 7.73
N SER A 137 2.44 14.54 8.54
CA SER A 137 3.53 15.51 8.47
C SER A 137 4.82 14.90 9.03
N MET A 138 5.93 15.05 8.30
CA MET A 138 7.25 14.59 8.72
C MET A 138 8.09 15.70 9.34
N ILE A 139 7.65 16.97 9.25
CA ILE A 139 8.37 18.11 9.81
C ILE A 139 8.28 18.09 11.33
N GLY A 140 9.42 17.87 11.99
CA GLY A 140 9.51 17.72 13.44
C GLY A 140 8.95 16.40 13.99
N ASN A 141 8.44 15.51 13.14
CA ASN A 141 7.95 14.20 13.52
C ASN A 141 9.12 13.25 13.81
N PRO A 142 9.12 12.49 14.90
CA PRO A 142 10.12 11.46 15.18
C PRO A 142 10.32 10.46 14.03
N LEU A 143 9.28 10.16 13.27
CA LEU A 143 9.36 9.26 12.09
C LEU A 143 10.35 9.76 11.03
N SER A 144 10.63 11.06 10.97
CA SER A 144 11.65 11.61 10.06
C SER A 144 13.08 11.18 10.39
N LYS A 145 13.32 10.57 11.55
CA LYS A 145 14.64 10.13 12.01
C LYS A 145 14.86 8.62 11.88
N LEU A 146 13.89 7.88 11.31
CA LEU A 146 13.93 6.41 11.24
C LEU A 146 14.81 5.84 10.11
N GLY A 147 15.61 6.66 9.44
CA GLY A 147 16.57 6.23 8.43
C GLY A 147 15.97 6.25 7.03
N SER A 148 15.18 5.27 6.62
CA SER A 148 14.58 5.19 5.29
C SER A 148 13.10 5.57 5.28
N ALA A 149 12.57 5.87 4.07
CA ALA A 149 11.13 6.05 3.87
C ALA A 149 10.35 4.79 4.22
N LEU A 150 10.88 3.60 3.89
CA LEU A 150 10.26 2.32 4.23
C LEU A 150 10.07 2.19 5.74
N ASP A 151 11.11 2.50 6.51
CA ASP A 151 11.06 2.43 7.98
C ASP A 151 10.04 3.40 8.55
N ALA A 152 10.01 4.62 8.03
CA ALA A 152 9.05 5.63 8.45
C ALA A 152 7.60 5.24 8.10
N ILE A 153 7.36 4.77 6.87
CA ILE A 153 6.02 4.39 6.41
C ILE A 153 5.48 3.20 7.21
N LYS A 154 6.30 2.20 7.49
CA LYS A 154 5.89 1.05 8.31
C LYS A 154 5.38 1.46 9.70
N GLN A 155 5.83 2.57 10.24
CA GLN A 155 5.39 3.09 11.54
C GLN A 155 4.21 4.07 11.43
N MET A 156 3.65 4.28 10.24
CA MET A 156 2.50 5.16 10.04
C MET A 156 1.17 4.45 10.34
N PRO A 157 0.11 5.20 10.66
CA PRO A 157 -1.23 4.64 10.84
C PRO A 157 -1.73 3.89 9.60
N LEU A 158 -2.59 2.89 9.79
CA LEU A 158 -3.20 2.04 8.76
C LEU A 158 -2.21 1.19 7.93
N ILE A 159 -0.92 1.26 8.21
CA ILE A 159 0.08 0.48 7.46
C ILE A 159 0.41 -0.80 8.23
N SER A 160 0.52 -1.91 7.52
CA SER A 160 1.10 -3.17 8.00
C SER A 160 2.11 -3.69 6.98
N GLY A 161 2.90 -4.68 7.36
CA GLY A 161 3.81 -5.32 6.41
C GLY A 161 4.90 -6.15 7.08
N ILE A 162 5.38 -7.14 6.34
CA ILE A 162 6.42 -8.09 6.73
C ILE A 162 7.64 -7.85 5.85
N GLY A 163 8.82 -7.78 6.45
CA GLY A 163 10.06 -7.54 5.70
C GLY A 163 10.01 -6.22 4.93
N THR A 164 10.14 -6.24 3.62
CA THR A 164 10.04 -5.06 2.75
C THR A 164 8.63 -4.78 2.25
N ASN A 165 7.69 -5.69 2.45
CA ASN A 165 6.32 -5.53 1.97
C ASN A 165 5.55 -4.53 2.83
N ILE A 166 4.72 -3.72 2.17
CA ILE A 166 3.81 -2.76 2.79
C ILE A 166 2.39 -3.11 2.36
N SER A 167 1.48 -3.06 3.32
CA SER A 167 0.05 -3.24 3.09
C SER A 167 -0.72 -2.16 3.84
N VAL A 168 -1.76 -1.63 3.22
CA VAL A 168 -2.75 -0.79 3.89
C VAL A 168 -3.83 -1.71 4.45
N LEU A 169 -4.09 -1.60 5.74
CA LEU A 169 -5.03 -2.47 6.45
C LEU A 169 -6.41 -2.43 5.81
N GLY A 170 -6.93 -3.61 5.46
CA GLY A 170 -8.21 -3.76 4.79
C GLY A 170 -8.23 -3.48 3.28
N LYS A 171 -7.16 -2.90 2.71
CA LYS A 171 -7.06 -2.54 1.29
C LYS A 171 -5.96 -3.28 0.53
N GLY A 172 -5.09 -4.03 1.22
CA GLY A 172 -4.01 -4.79 0.61
C GLY A 172 -2.79 -3.95 0.25
N THR A 173 -2.05 -4.36 -0.78
CA THR A 173 -0.82 -3.70 -1.20
C THR A 173 -1.11 -2.36 -1.87
N PRO A 174 -0.59 -1.22 -1.35
CA PRO A 174 -0.82 0.09 -1.93
C PRO A 174 0.06 0.33 -3.16
N GLU A 175 -0.40 1.17 -4.06
CA GLU A 175 0.51 1.89 -4.94
C GLU A 175 1.24 2.98 -4.17
N ILE A 176 2.55 3.08 -4.36
CA ILE A 176 3.38 4.05 -3.65
C ILE A 176 3.99 5.03 -4.64
N TYR A 177 3.88 6.32 -4.32
CA TYR A 177 4.44 7.41 -5.13
C TYR A 177 5.43 8.22 -4.30
N ILE A 178 6.57 8.58 -4.90
CA ILE A 178 7.47 9.61 -4.39
C ILE A 178 7.21 10.86 -5.21
N ASN A 179 6.63 11.88 -4.60
CA ASN A 179 6.06 13.08 -5.21
C ASN A 179 4.97 12.68 -6.23
N HIS A 180 5.30 12.66 -7.50
CA HIS A 180 4.36 12.30 -8.56
C HIS A 180 4.75 11.00 -9.28
N ARG A 181 5.87 10.37 -8.91
CA ARG A 181 6.39 9.16 -9.52
C ARG A 181 6.03 7.91 -8.72
N LYS A 182 5.44 6.91 -9.37
CA LYS A 182 5.19 5.60 -8.77
C LYS A 182 6.50 4.89 -8.44
N VAL A 183 6.58 4.34 -7.24
CA VAL A 183 7.63 3.44 -6.78
C VAL A 183 7.41 2.07 -7.41
N ARG A 184 8.44 1.42 -7.89
CA ARG A 184 8.35 0.13 -8.57
C ARG A 184 8.48 -1.04 -7.65
N ASP A 185 9.44 -0.93 -6.75
CA ASP A 185 9.62 -1.88 -5.68
C ASP A 185 10.02 -1.14 -4.39
N ASN A 186 9.79 -1.81 -3.28
CA ASN A 186 10.01 -1.21 -1.97
C ASN A 186 11.50 -0.97 -1.66
N THR A 187 12.42 -1.42 -2.51
CA THR A 187 13.85 -1.09 -2.38
C THR A 187 14.09 0.41 -2.63
N GLU A 188 13.29 1.06 -3.47
CA GLU A 188 13.35 2.51 -3.65
C GLU A 188 13.00 3.27 -2.37
N LEU A 189 12.07 2.75 -1.56
CA LEU A 189 11.72 3.33 -0.26
C LEU A 189 12.85 3.17 0.75
N GLN A 190 13.63 2.11 0.65
CA GLN A 190 14.83 1.95 1.46
C GLN A 190 15.93 2.93 1.07
N GLN A 191 15.87 3.46 -0.16
CA GLN A 191 16.83 4.42 -0.68
C GLN A 191 16.50 5.87 -0.31
N LEU A 192 15.22 6.19 -0.12
CA LEU A 192 14.82 7.53 0.27
C LEU A 192 15.01 7.71 1.78
N SER A 193 15.85 8.68 2.17
CA SER A 193 16.00 9.04 3.58
C SER A 193 14.68 9.62 4.13
N SER A 194 14.25 9.14 5.30
CA SER A 194 13.07 9.67 5.99
C SER A 194 13.19 11.15 6.35
N GLN A 195 14.43 11.67 6.53
CA GLN A 195 14.70 13.10 6.78
C GLN A 195 14.37 13.99 5.59
N ASN A 196 14.39 13.45 4.37
CA ASN A 196 14.08 14.16 3.15
C ASN A 196 12.59 14.21 2.84
N ILE A 197 11.75 13.54 3.64
CA ILE A 197 10.30 13.55 3.48
C ILE A 197 9.72 14.79 4.18
N GLU A 198 8.81 15.48 3.50
CA GLU A 198 8.02 16.58 4.04
C GLU A 198 6.72 16.09 4.67
N ARG A 199 5.98 15.25 3.93
CA ARG A 199 4.73 14.62 4.37
C ARG A 199 4.45 13.34 3.59
N VAL A 200 3.60 12.50 4.13
CA VAL A 200 3.09 11.28 3.48
C VAL A 200 1.57 11.30 3.51
N GLU A 201 0.96 11.07 2.35
CA GLU A 201 -0.48 10.89 2.21
C GLU A 201 -0.79 9.40 2.05
N ILE A 202 -1.68 8.87 2.87
CA ILE A 202 -2.17 7.49 2.81
C ILE A 202 -3.61 7.57 2.35
N ILE A 203 -3.87 7.23 1.09
CA ILE A 203 -5.17 7.32 0.43
C ILE A 203 -5.79 5.93 0.45
N THR A 204 -6.92 5.77 1.12
CA THR A 204 -7.65 4.50 1.24
C THR A 204 -8.75 4.34 0.18
N ASN A 205 -9.09 5.43 -0.53
CA ASN A 205 -10.05 5.46 -1.62
C ASN A 205 -9.51 6.32 -2.78
N PRO A 206 -8.63 5.75 -3.64
CA PRO A 206 -7.85 6.54 -4.61
C PRO A 206 -8.64 7.10 -5.78
N GLY A 207 -9.66 6.40 -6.29
CA GLY A 207 -10.52 6.85 -7.38
C GLY A 207 -9.93 6.78 -8.80
N ALA A 208 -10.70 7.21 -9.81
CA ALA A 208 -10.50 6.98 -11.24
C ALA A 208 -9.21 7.54 -11.86
N LYS A 209 -8.57 8.49 -11.18
CA LYS A 209 -7.28 9.06 -11.57
C LYS A 209 -6.15 8.03 -11.52
N TYR A 210 -6.26 7.04 -10.64
CA TYR A 210 -5.38 5.90 -10.53
C TYR A 210 -5.84 4.77 -11.44
N GLU A 211 -5.12 3.68 -11.53
CA GLU A 211 -5.54 2.52 -12.32
C GLU A 211 -6.65 1.75 -11.57
N ALA A 212 -7.42 0.96 -12.30
CA ALA A 212 -8.66 0.40 -11.77
C ALA A 212 -8.45 -0.69 -10.70
N ASP A 213 -7.26 -1.30 -10.66
CA ASP A 213 -6.84 -2.29 -9.64
C ASP A 213 -6.40 -1.66 -8.31
N VAL A 214 -6.23 -0.33 -8.26
CA VAL A 214 -5.62 0.38 -7.13
C VAL A 214 -6.64 0.60 -6.02
N LYS A 215 -6.53 -0.18 -4.95
CA LYS A 215 -7.39 -0.08 -3.75
C LYS A 215 -6.87 0.91 -2.69
N SER A 216 -5.59 1.28 -2.75
CA SER A 216 -4.97 2.27 -1.85
C SER A 216 -3.71 2.86 -2.45
N VAL A 217 -3.38 4.09 -2.04
CA VAL A 217 -2.20 4.82 -2.53
C VAL A 217 -1.45 5.47 -1.37
N ILE A 218 -0.13 5.42 -1.41
CA ILE A 218 0.74 6.18 -0.52
C ILE A 218 1.53 7.19 -1.34
N ILE A 219 1.39 8.48 -1.04
CA ILE A 219 2.14 9.54 -1.72
C ILE A 219 3.15 10.15 -0.74
N ILE A 220 4.42 10.01 -1.05
CA ILE A 220 5.52 10.58 -0.30
C ILE A 220 5.91 11.91 -0.96
N HIS A 221 5.73 13.02 -0.25
CA HIS A 221 6.19 14.33 -0.67
C HIS A 221 7.55 14.62 -0.06
N THR A 222 8.55 14.87 -0.91
CA THR A 222 9.90 15.22 -0.46
C THR A 222 10.06 16.73 -0.33
N LYS A 223 10.95 17.15 0.56
CA LYS A 223 11.34 18.56 0.69
C LYS A 223 11.92 19.07 -0.64
N LYS A 224 11.71 20.35 -0.96
CA LYS A 224 12.30 20.97 -2.16
C LYS A 224 13.82 20.90 -2.09
N GLN A 225 14.44 20.67 -3.24
CA GLN A 225 15.89 20.68 -3.41
C GLN A 225 16.36 22.08 -3.83
N ASP A 226 17.46 22.55 -3.23
CA ASP A 226 18.21 23.68 -3.70
C ASP A 226 19.06 23.32 -4.93
N ALA A 227 19.51 24.31 -5.71
CA ALA A 227 20.43 24.08 -6.82
C ALA A 227 21.74 23.44 -6.30
N GLY A 228 22.34 22.56 -7.12
CA GLY A 228 23.59 21.89 -6.79
C GLY A 228 23.52 20.38 -6.87
N TRP A 229 24.56 19.73 -6.28
CA TRP A 229 24.66 18.28 -6.20
C TRP A 229 23.95 17.73 -4.97
N ALA A 230 23.32 16.58 -5.15
CA ALA A 230 22.77 15.77 -4.06
C ALA A 230 23.06 14.28 -4.31
N GLY A 231 23.19 13.51 -3.23
CA GLY A 231 23.49 12.10 -3.37
C GLY A 231 23.06 11.26 -2.17
N LEU A 232 22.98 9.96 -2.43
CA LEU A 232 22.67 8.92 -1.46
C LEU A 232 23.57 7.73 -1.74
N ALA A 233 24.34 7.30 -0.75
CA ALA A 233 25.06 6.03 -0.75
C ALA A 233 24.47 5.13 0.33
N LYS A 234 24.36 3.84 0.05
CA LYS A 234 23.82 2.85 0.98
C LYS A 234 24.60 1.54 0.89
N ALA A 235 24.70 0.88 2.02
CA ALA A 235 25.20 -0.48 2.13
C ALA A 235 24.41 -1.23 3.17
N GLY A 236 24.25 -2.53 3.00
CA GLY A 236 23.56 -3.37 3.98
C GLY A 236 23.92 -4.84 3.80
N ALA A 237 23.77 -5.57 4.89
CA ALA A 237 23.90 -7.02 4.94
C ALA A 237 22.69 -7.62 5.65
N THR A 238 22.21 -8.75 5.14
CA THR A 238 21.17 -9.55 5.77
C THR A 238 21.77 -10.91 6.11
N LEU A 239 21.77 -11.22 7.39
CA LEU A 239 22.22 -12.50 7.95
C LEU A 239 21.00 -13.39 8.11
N SER A 240 21.02 -14.53 7.41
CA SER A 240 19.99 -15.55 7.41
C SER A 240 20.62 -16.90 7.05
N ASP A 241 19.82 -17.94 6.89
CA ASP A 241 20.32 -19.24 6.37
C ASP A 241 20.97 -19.11 4.97
N VAL A 242 20.57 -18.10 4.19
CA VAL A 242 21.21 -17.69 2.93
C VAL A 242 21.47 -16.19 2.98
N SER A 243 22.61 -15.81 3.55
CA SER A 243 22.98 -14.41 3.73
C SER A 243 23.28 -13.70 2.42
N TYR A 244 22.96 -12.41 2.35
CA TYR A 244 23.16 -11.57 1.18
C TYR A 244 23.46 -10.11 1.53
N GLY A 245 23.99 -9.37 0.57
CA GLY A 245 24.30 -7.95 0.71
C GLY A 245 23.55 -7.09 -0.30
N ARG A 246 23.56 -5.81 -0.03
CA ARG A 246 23.03 -4.75 -0.92
C ARG A 246 23.93 -3.54 -0.89
N THR A 247 24.04 -2.86 -2.02
CA THR A 247 24.75 -1.58 -2.12
C THR A 247 24.11 -0.73 -3.21
N GLY A 248 24.22 0.58 -3.09
CA GLY A 248 23.67 1.49 -4.08
C GLY A 248 24.22 2.90 -3.96
N LEU A 249 24.23 3.58 -5.08
CA LEU A 249 24.62 4.98 -5.22
C LEU A 249 23.63 5.69 -6.12
N ASP A 250 23.10 6.81 -5.63
CA ASP A 250 22.26 7.72 -6.40
C ASP A 250 22.87 9.11 -6.36
N LEU A 251 23.04 9.72 -7.53
CA LEU A 251 23.54 11.08 -7.69
C LEU A 251 22.56 11.92 -8.49
N SER A 252 22.43 13.19 -8.17
CA SER A 252 21.65 14.14 -8.95
C SER A 252 22.28 15.51 -8.90
N TRP A 253 22.13 16.23 -9.99
CA TRP A 253 22.51 17.63 -10.12
C TRP A 253 21.29 18.45 -10.54
N THR A 254 21.12 19.64 -9.97
CA THR A 254 20.05 20.58 -10.33
C THR A 254 20.68 21.94 -10.57
N GLY A 255 20.51 22.45 -11.79
CA GLY A 255 20.92 23.81 -12.16
C GLY A 255 19.90 24.85 -11.67
N SER A 256 20.37 26.10 -11.50
CA SER A 256 19.51 27.25 -11.18
C SER A 256 18.48 27.56 -12.25
N ASN A 257 18.75 27.15 -13.51
CA ASN A 257 17.86 27.29 -14.66
C ASN A 257 16.71 26.28 -14.73
N GLY A 258 16.58 25.38 -13.71
CA GLY A 258 15.53 24.37 -13.67
C GLY A 258 15.89 23.02 -14.31
N LEU A 259 17.04 22.90 -15.00
CA LEU A 259 17.52 21.61 -15.50
C LEU A 259 17.96 20.72 -14.35
N GLY A 260 17.53 19.48 -14.33
CA GLY A 260 17.95 18.45 -13.40
C GLY A 260 18.35 17.18 -14.13
N VAL A 261 19.49 16.60 -13.74
CA VAL A 261 19.98 15.31 -14.24
C VAL A 261 20.20 14.41 -13.04
N TYR A 262 19.90 13.12 -13.18
CA TYR A 262 20.12 12.13 -12.13
C TYR A 262 20.49 10.78 -12.72
N ALA A 263 21.30 10.04 -11.97
CA ALA A 263 21.66 8.68 -12.27
C ALA A 263 21.72 7.87 -10.96
N GLY A 264 21.43 6.59 -11.04
CA GLY A 264 21.51 5.68 -9.91
C GLY A 264 21.85 4.27 -10.33
N VAL A 265 22.54 3.56 -9.46
CA VAL A 265 22.83 2.13 -9.60
C VAL A 265 22.63 1.45 -8.25
N ASP A 266 21.95 0.30 -8.27
CA ASP A 266 21.68 -0.51 -7.11
C ASP A 266 21.95 -1.97 -7.41
N TYR A 267 22.67 -2.62 -6.52
CA TYR A 267 22.87 -4.05 -6.51
C TYR A 267 22.27 -4.64 -5.24
N THR A 268 21.42 -5.64 -5.39
CA THR A 268 20.77 -6.33 -4.27
C THR A 268 20.88 -7.83 -4.44
N GLY A 269 21.44 -8.50 -3.44
CA GLY A 269 21.28 -9.93 -3.29
C GLY A 269 19.91 -10.26 -2.69
N ASP A 270 19.46 -11.47 -2.94
CA ASP A 270 18.28 -12.08 -2.35
C ASP A 270 18.60 -13.53 -2.02
N GLY A 271 18.18 -13.99 -0.85
CA GLY A 271 18.44 -15.33 -0.39
C GLY A 271 17.43 -15.81 0.64
N GLU A 272 16.94 -17.02 0.44
CA GLU A 272 15.91 -17.61 1.29
C GLU A 272 16.16 -19.12 1.44
N LYS A 273 15.87 -19.65 2.63
CA LYS A 273 15.73 -21.09 2.86
C LYS A 273 14.43 -21.35 3.61
N GLN A 274 13.61 -22.21 3.04
CA GLN A 274 12.36 -22.68 3.67
C GLN A 274 12.41 -24.19 3.80
N THR A 275 11.80 -24.71 4.85
CA THR A 275 11.51 -26.13 4.98
C THR A 275 10.03 -26.31 5.19
N GLY A 276 9.48 -27.37 4.67
CA GLY A 276 8.03 -27.55 4.73
C GLY A 276 7.56 -28.97 4.60
N TYR A 277 6.26 -29.09 4.76
CA TYR A 277 5.52 -30.32 4.58
C TYR A 277 4.28 -30.02 3.76
N TYR A 278 4.06 -30.79 2.73
CA TYR A 278 2.83 -30.78 1.92
C TYR A 278 2.11 -32.11 2.08
N LEU A 279 0.78 -32.04 2.09
CA LEU A 279 -0.10 -33.20 2.05
C LEU A 279 -1.16 -32.96 0.98
N GLU A 280 -1.16 -33.80 -0.03
CA GLU A 280 -2.13 -33.80 -1.11
C GLU A 280 -3.04 -35.03 -0.99
N LYS A 281 -4.37 -34.85 -1.08
CA LYS A 281 -5.36 -35.93 -1.15
C LYS A 281 -6.30 -35.66 -2.30
N PHE A 282 -6.55 -36.66 -3.14
CA PHE A 282 -7.38 -36.57 -4.33
C PHE A 282 -7.98 -37.89 -4.74
N GLY A 283 -8.77 -37.94 -5.82
CA GLY A 283 -9.45 -39.16 -6.24
C GLY A 283 -10.40 -39.70 -5.14
N ASN A 284 -11.24 -38.82 -4.53
CA ASN A 284 -12.09 -39.11 -3.37
C ASN A 284 -11.32 -39.65 -2.15
N ASN A 285 -10.09 -39.14 -1.93
CA ASN A 285 -9.11 -39.57 -0.93
C ASN A 285 -8.49 -40.96 -1.16
N GLU A 286 -8.62 -41.50 -2.35
CA GLU A 286 -7.94 -42.76 -2.72
C GLU A 286 -6.41 -42.53 -2.82
N TYR A 287 -6.01 -41.38 -3.33
CA TYR A 287 -4.62 -41.02 -3.49
C TYR A 287 -4.14 -40.04 -2.42
N GLU A 288 -2.97 -40.31 -1.86
CA GLU A 288 -2.32 -39.50 -0.84
C GLU A 288 -0.84 -39.32 -1.17
N THR A 289 -0.36 -38.07 -1.20
CA THR A 289 1.06 -37.75 -1.35
C THR A 289 1.52 -36.87 -0.20
N LYS A 290 2.58 -37.27 0.47
CA LYS A 290 3.25 -36.53 1.55
C LYS A 290 4.63 -36.11 1.04
N THR A 291 4.93 -34.83 1.10
CA THR A 291 6.20 -34.30 0.65
C THR A 291 6.85 -33.46 1.75
N ASN A 292 8.05 -33.87 2.20
CA ASN A 292 8.91 -33.00 2.99
C ASN A 292 9.83 -32.26 2.02
N THR A 293 9.83 -30.92 2.10
CA THR A 293 10.60 -30.09 1.17
C THR A 293 11.61 -29.23 1.90
N THR A 294 12.77 -29.07 1.29
CA THR A 294 13.73 -28.02 1.60
C THR A 294 13.95 -27.19 0.35
N TYR A 295 13.49 -25.95 0.39
CA TYR A 295 13.65 -24.97 -0.70
C TYR A 295 14.75 -23.97 -0.35
N LYS A 296 15.60 -23.63 -1.31
CA LYS A 296 16.65 -22.63 -1.19
C LYS A 296 16.72 -21.79 -2.45
N ASN A 297 16.74 -20.48 -2.29
CA ASN A 297 17.02 -19.57 -3.40
C ASN A 297 18.27 -18.73 -3.15
N ARG A 298 18.91 -18.31 -4.22
CA ARG A 298 19.93 -17.29 -4.26
C ARG A 298 19.84 -16.55 -5.58
N ALA A 299 19.50 -15.28 -5.50
CA ALA A 299 19.35 -14.42 -6.67
C ALA A 299 20.10 -13.09 -6.47
N HIS A 300 20.34 -12.40 -7.55
CA HIS A 300 20.95 -11.08 -7.57
C HIS A 300 20.15 -10.19 -8.51
N LYS A 301 20.05 -8.91 -8.20
CA LYS A 301 19.34 -7.91 -8.98
C LYS A 301 20.22 -6.68 -9.14
N LEU A 302 20.44 -6.26 -10.37
CA LEU A 302 21.07 -5.00 -10.73
C LEU A 302 19.99 -4.06 -11.28
N ASN A 303 19.88 -2.88 -10.72
CA ASN A 303 19.04 -1.79 -11.22
C ASN A 303 19.92 -0.61 -11.55
N ALA A 304 19.77 -0.04 -12.73
CA ALA A 304 20.40 1.22 -13.10
C ALA A 304 19.33 2.16 -13.68
N ASN A 305 19.47 3.45 -13.43
CA ASN A 305 18.57 4.44 -13.99
C ASN A 305 19.34 5.72 -14.34
N ILE A 306 18.88 6.39 -15.38
CA ILE A 306 19.35 7.73 -15.78
C ILE A 306 18.15 8.52 -16.26
N GLY A 307 18.14 9.83 -15.98
CA GLY A 307 17.08 10.69 -16.46
C GLY A 307 17.41 12.15 -16.35
N ALA A 308 16.60 12.95 -17.05
CA ALA A 308 16.66 14.39 -17.02
C ALA A 308 15.25 14.97 -16.89
N SER A 309 15.16 16.14 -16.28
CA SER A 309 13.92 16.93 -16.20
C SER A 309 14.24 18.40 -16.31
N TYR A 310 13.32 19.14 -16.91
CA TYR A 310 13.42 20.57 -17.06
C TYR A 310 12.16 21.25 -16.53
N ASP A 311 12.34 22.07 -15.50
CA ASP A 311 11.28 22.87 -14.89
C ASP A 311 11.38 24.31 -15.42
N PHE A 312 10.30 24.81 -16.02
CA PHE A 312 10.21 26.17 -16.54
C PHE A 312 8.93 26.83 -16.04
N GLY A 313 9.09 27.75 -15.11
CA GLY A 313 7.98 28.38 -14.40
C GLY A 313 7.18 27.33 -13.59
N ALA A 314 5.91 27.15 -13.93
CA ALA A 314 5.04 26.16 -13.30
C ALA A 314 5.02 24.80 -14.04
N ASN A 315 5.71 24.70 -15.17
CA ASN A 315 5.69 23.57 -16.09
C ASN A 315 6.88 22.65 -15.86
N SER A 316 6.78 21.42 -16.33
CA SER A 316 7.84 20.41 -16.20
C SER A 316 7.79 19.41 -17.33
N LEU A 317 8.93 19.11 -17.91
CA LEU A 317 9.13 18.00 -18.85
C LEU A 317 10.20 17.07 -18.31
N GLY A 318 10.16 15.81 -18.71
CA GLY A 318 11.23 14.90 -18.33
C GLY A 318 11.21 13.58 -19.07
N ILE A 319 12.37 12.93 -19.06
CA ILE A 319 12.60 11.60 -19.62
C ILE A 319 13.43 10.78 -18.66
N ARG A 320 13.15 9.49 -18.58
CA ARG A 320 13.84 8.54 -17.73
C ARG A 320 13.95 7.19 -18.41
N TYR A 321 15.15 6.66 -18.40
CA TYR A 321 15.44 5.29 -18.77
C TYR A 321 15.81 4.49 -17.53
N GLU A 322 15.38 3.22 -17.49
CA GLU A 322 15.71 2.28 -16.45
C GLU A 322 16.05 0.92 -17.03
N PHE A 323 17.11 0.36 -16.52
CA PHE A 323 17.59 -0.96 -16.79
C PHE A 323 17.51 -1.82 -15.54
N ASN A 324 16.85 -2.97 -15.64
CA ASN A 324 16.80 -3.95 -14.55
C ASN A 324 17.28 -5.30 -15.09
N ARG A 325 18.19 -5.93 -14.38
CA ARG A 325 18.69 -7.26 -14.72
C ARG A 325 18.71 -8.14 -13.48
N LYS A 326 18.05 -9.29 -13.58
CA LYS A 326 18.27 -10.44 -12.71
C LYS A 326 19.15 -11.39 -13.50
N PRO A 327 20.46 -11.45 -13.24
CA PRO A 327 21.31 -12.48 -13.81
C PRO A 327 20.85 -13.84 -13.26
N LYS A 328 21.38 -14.91 -13.80
CA LYS A 328 21.00 -16.28 -13.50
C LYS A 328 20.83 -16.55 -11.99
N GLY A 329 19.59 -16.42 -11.47
CA GLY A 329 19.25 -16.80 -10.11
C GLY A 329 19.14 -18.31 -10.01
N LYS A 330 19.63 -18.88 -8.91
CA LYS A 330 19.49 -20.31 -8.61
C LYS A 330 18.41 -20.54 -7.60
N TYR A 331 17.47 -21.41 -7.93
CA TYR A 331 16.41 -21.90 -7.07
C TYR A 331 16.57 -23.42 -7.01
N SER A 332 16.61 -24.00 -5.83
CA SER A 332 16.74 -25.45 -5.66
C SER A 332 15.76 -25.95 -4.63
N SER A 333 15.20 -27.14 -4.85
CA SER A 333 14.46 -27.86 -3.84
C SER A 333 14.90 -29.32 -3.75
N THR A 334 14.85 -29.85 -2.55
CA THR A 334 15.00 -31.28 -2.27
C THR A 334 13.72 -31.72 -1.59
N ASN A 335 13.11 -32.79 -2.10
CA ASN A 335 11.82 -33.30 -1.65
C ASN A 335 11.91 -34.77 -1.36
N ASP A 336 11.51 -35.18 -0.14
CA ASP A 336 11.26 -36.56 0.21
C ASP A 336 9.76 -36.81 0.05
N ILE A 337 9.38 -37.66 -0.90
CA ILE A 337 8.01 -37.89 -1.33
C ILE A 337 7.60 -39.32 -0.93
N GLN A 338 6.50 -39.43 -0.19
CA GLN A 338 5.80 -40.68 0.06
C GLN A 338 4.45 -40.62 -0.66
N THR A 339 4.21 -41.50 -1.61
CA THR A 339 2.99 -41.50 -2.42
C THR A 339 2.46 -42.89 -2.63
N ASN A 340 1.12 -43.03 -2.72
CA ASN A 340 0.45 -44.22 -3.21
C ASN A 340 -0.03 -44.08 -4.67
N VAL A 341 0.39 -43.04 -5.36
CA VAL A 341 0.28 -42.88 -6.83
C VAL A 341 1.48 -43.55 -7.47
N GLU A 342 1.40 -43.86 -8.74
CA GLU A 342 2.48 -44.57 -9.49
C GLU A 342 3.87 -43.93 -9.31
N PRO A 343 4.89 -44.74 -8.94
CA PRO A 343 4.76 -46.15 -8.50
C PRO A 343 4.08 -46.29 -7.13
N GLU A 344 3.21 -47.26 -6.98
CA GLU A 344 2.40 -47.45 -5.77
C GLU A 344 3.28 -47.63 -4.52
N ASN A 345 2.92 -46.92 -3.45
CA ASN A 345 3.61 -46.95 -2.16
C ASN A 345 5.09 -46.57 -2.22
N ALA A 346 5.46 -45.75 -3.20
CA ALA A 346 6.84 -45.37 -3.42
C ALA A 346 7.33 -44.34 -2.39
N LEU A 347 8.61 -44.50 -2.05
CA LEU A 347 9.43 -43.48 -1.44
C LEU A 347 10.31 -42.90 -2.55
N LEU A 348 10.14 -41.63 -2.87
CA LEU A 348 10.90 -40.96 -3.91
C LEU A 348 11.70 -39.81 -3.30
N GLU A 349 12.92 -39.63 -3.77
CA GLU A 349 13.70 -38.40 -3.59
C GLU A 349 13.61 -37.58 -4.90
N SER A 350 13.21 -36.32 -4.78
CA SER A 350 13.15 -35.41 -5.90
C SER A 350 14.04 -34.21 -5.63
N THR A 351 14.95 -33.94 -6.58
CA THR A 351 15.79 -32.74 -6.57
C THR A 351 15.41 -31.87 -7.76
N SER A 352 15.18 -30.59 -7.51
CA SER A 352 14.91 -29.63 -8.56
C SER A 352 15.91 -28.50 -8.51
N GLU A 353 16.51 -28.19 -9.66
CA GLU A 353 17.31 -26.99 -9.89
C GLU A 353 16.63 -26.12 -10.94
N GLN A 354 16.32 -24.89 -10.57
CA GLN A 354 15.70 -23.91 -11.46
C GLN A 354 16.62 -22.71 -11.60
N SER A 355 16.75 -22.21 -12.80
CA SER A 355 17.53 -21.04 -13.14
C SER A 355 16.67 -20.03 -13.86
N LYS A 356 16.53 -18.85 -13.29
CA LYS A 356 15.71 -17.77 -13.85
C LYS A 356 16.53 -16.53 -14.12
N GLN A 357 16.46 -16.03 -15.35
CA GLN A 357 17.09 -14.80 -15.81
C GLN A 357 16.01 -13.84 -16.31
N ASN A 358 16.15 -12.57 -16.00
CA ASN A 358 15.25 -11.53 -16.51
C ASN A 358 16.05 -10.27 -16.84
N THR A 359 15.70 -9.63 -17.96
CA THR A 359 16.25 -8.33 -18.36
C THR A 359 15.09 -7.44 -18.81
N ARG A 360 15.02 -6.23 -18.22
CA ARG A 360 13.95 -5.25 -18.48
C ARG A 360 14.55 -3.89 -18.83
N HIS A 361 14.06 -3.32 -19.91
CA HIS A 361 14.29 -1.94 -20.33
C HIS A 361 12.99 -1.17 -20.23
N TYR A 362 13.03 0.00 -19.63
CA TYR A 362 11.85 0.85 -19.50
C TYR A 362 12.22 2.29 -19.76
N LEU A 363 11.43 2.93 -20.60
CA LEU A 363 11.52 4.34 -20.92
C LEU A 363 10.20 5.02 -20.57
N ASN A 364 10.26 6.11 -19.82
CA ASN A 364 9.11 6.98 -19.57
C ASN A 364 9.46 8.41 -19.95
N SER A 365 8.54 9.11 -20.57
CA SER A 365 8.59 10.56 -20.75
C SER A 365 7.30 11.19 -20.25
N TYR A 366 7.38 12.41 -19.70
CA TYR A 366 6.23 13.14 -19.20
C TYR A 366 6.26 14.61 -19.54
N ALA A 367 5.06 15.20 -19.58
CA ALA A 367 4.85 16.64 -19.66
C ALA A 367 3.79 17.06 -18.63
N ILE A 368 4.08 18.14 -17.90
CA ILE A 368 3.14 18.79 -16.96
C ILE A 368 3.10 20.27 -17.33
N LEU A 369 1.95 20.72 -17.81
CA LEU A 369 1.72 22.09 -18.28
C LEU A 369 0.61 22.74 -17.46
N LYS A 370 0.90 23.87 -16.84
CA LYS A 370 -0.07 24.70 -16.11
C LYS A 370 -0.32 25.98 -16.88
N PHE A 371 -1.58 26.30 -17.14
CA PHE A 371 -1.99 27.45 -17.92
C PHE A 371 -3.26 28.10 -17.38
N GLY A 372 -3.72 29.19 -18.02
CA GLY A 372 -4.76 30.08 -17.54
C GLY A 372 -4.19 31.19 -16.64
N GLU A 373 -4.89 32.31 -16.54
CA GLU A 373 -4.45 33.50 -15.77
C GLU A 373 -4.12 33.17 -14.32
N LYS A 374 -4.92 32.31 -13.66
CA LYS A 374 -4.72 31.84 -12.28
C LYS A 374 -4.00 30.49 -12.20
N LYS A 375 -3.43 29.99 -13.30
CA LYS A 375 -2.83 28.64 -13.39
C LYS A 375 -3.77 27.54 -12.91
N ASN A 376 -5.06 27.69 -13.14
CA ASN A 376 -6.14 26.82 -12.71
C ASN A 376 -6.40 25.63 -13.64
N TYR A 377 -5.68 25.57 -14.77
CA TYR A 377 -5.70 24.45 -15.69
C TYR A 377 -4.37 23.72 -15.65
N LEU A 378 -4.43 22.39 -15.66
CA LEU A 378 -3.26 21.52 -15.69
C LEU A 378 -3.48 20.43 -16.73
N LEU A 379 -2.54 20.28 -17.63
CA LEU A 379 -2.43 19.13 -18.54
C LEU A 379 -1.21 18.32 -18.12
N ALA A 380 -1.42 17.04 -17.83
CA ALA A 380 -0.36 16.07 -17.57
C ALA A 380 -0.45 14.94 -18.57
N ALA A 381 0.66 14.59 -19.19
CA ALA A 381 0.77 13.47 -20.11
C ALA A 381 1.97 12.61 -19.77
N ASP A 382 1.83 11.31 -19.92
CA ASP A 382 2.89 10.31 -19.75
C ASP A 382 2.88 9.34 -20.94
N VAL A 383 4.07 8.94 -21.39
CA VAL A 383 4.26 7.90 -22.41
C VAL A 383 5.26 6.89 -21.89
N ASP A 384 4.91 5.61 -21.97
CA ASP A 384 5.72 4.48 -21.55
C ASP A 384 6.09 3.57 -22.72
N TYR A 385 7.33 3.08 -22.71
CA TYR A 385 7.78 1.94 -23.48
C TYR A 385 8.48 0.96 -22.56
N LEU A 386 8.12 -0.32 -22.67
CA LEU A 386 8.77 -1.40 -21.93
C LEU A 386 9.10 -2.55 -22.86
N TYR A 387 10.33 -3.05 -22.72
CA TYR A 387 10.77 -4.32 -23.24
C TYR A 387 11.27 -5.20 -22.10
N ASN A 388 10.76 -6.42 -22.00
CA ASN A 388 11.12 -7.38 -20.97
C ASN A 388 11.38 -8.75 -21.60
N PHE A 389 12.50 -9.36 -21.24
CA PHE A 389 12.90 -10.68 -21.69
C PHE A 389 13.23 -11.55 -20.48
N SER A 390 12.65 -12.77 -20.43
CA SER A 390 12.86 -13.73 -19.36
C SER A 390 13.14 -15.12 -19.91
N ASN A 391 14.13 -15.79 -19.32
CA ASN A 391 14.43 -17.19 -19.55
C ASN A 391 14.35 -17.95 -18.24
N GLU A 392 13.74 -19.12 -18.27
CA GLU A 392 13.64 -20.03 -17.14
C GLU A 392 14.02 -21.45 -17.62
N LEU A 393 14.94 -22.06 -16.92
CA LEU A 393 15.37 -23.44 -17.09
C LEU A 393 15.05 -24.17 -15.79
N SER A 394 14.39 -25.29 -15.87
CA SER A 394 14.13 -26.16 -14.72
C SER A 394 14.58 -27.57 -15.04
N ASP A 395 15.27 -28.17 -14.09
CA ASP A 395 15.80 -29.51 -14.14
C ASP A 395 15.35 -30.24 -12.88
N VAL A 396 14.59 -31.33 -13.04
CA VAL A 396 14.08 -32.12 -11.94
C VAL A 396 14.49 -33.56 -12.10
N ASN A 397 15.09 -34.12 -11.06
CA ASN A 397 15.49 -35.52 -11.00
C ASN A 397 14.69 -36.18 -9.88
N GLU A 398 13.94 -37.24 -10.20
CA GLU A 398 13.21 -38.08 -9.28
C GLU A 398 13.79 -39.48 -9.26
N GLN A 399 14.02 -40.02 -8.07
CA GLN A 399 14.58 -41.33 -7.85
C GLN A 399 13.83 -42.09 -6.76
N GLY A 400 13.58 -43.37 -6.97
CA GLY A 400 13.04 -44.34 -6.03
C GLY A 400 13.64 -45.73 -6.25
N GLU A 401 13.21 -46.72 -5.52
CA GLU A 401 13.77 -48.07 -5.57
C GLU A 401 13.76 -48.69 -6.98
N ASN A 402 12.65 -48.53 -7.73
CA ASN A 402 12.48 -49.01 -9.11
C ASN A 402 11.95 -47.87 -10.01
N TYR A 403 12.28 -46.62 -9.70
CA TYR A 403 11.80 -45.48 -10.45
C TYR A 403 12.91 -44.45 -10.60
N ALA A 404 13.10 -43.97 -11.81
CA ALA A 404 13.96 -42.83 -12.09
C ALA A 404 13.33 -42.01 -13.21
N ASN A 405 13.23 -40.71 -13.02
CA ASN A 405 12.74 -39.79 -14.03
C ASN A 405 13.52 -38.49 -13.98
N HIS A 406 13.87 -37.99 -15.16
CA HIS A 406 14.51 -36.70 -15.35
C HIS A 406 13.57 -35.82 -16.20
N ILE A 407 13.24 -34.66 -15.70
CA ILE A 407 12.33 -33.72 -16.34
C ILE A 407 13.06 -32.40 -16.55
N GLY A 408 13.29 -32.04 -17.83
CA GLY A 408 13.86 -30.78 -18.23
C GLY A 408 12.78 -29.87 -18.80
N THR A 409 12.73 -28.60 -18.37
CA THR A 409 11.83 -27.61 -18.99
C THR A 409 12.56 -26.32 -19.30
N VAL A 410 12.22 -25.73 -20.44
CA VAL A 410 12.73 -24.45 -20.92
C VAL A 410 11.55 -23.53 -21.23
N SER A 411 11.55 -22.35 -20.63
CA SER A 411 10.55 -21.33 -20.90
C SER A 411 11.21 -20.02 -21.29
N HIS A 412 10.71 -19.40 -22.35
CA HIS A 412 11.11 -18.07 -22.80
C HIS A 412 9.90 -17.15 -22.81
N SER A 413 10.06 -15.92 -22.33
CA SER A 413 9.03 -14.89 -22.43
C SER A 413 9.63 -13.59 -22.93
N ASN A 414 8.92 -12.95 -23.86
CA ASN A 414 9.31 -11.70 -24.48
C ASN A 414 8.09 -10.76 -24.54
N ASN A 415 8.20 -9.62 -23.83
CA ASN A 415 7.09 -8.71 -23.66
C ASN A 415 7.43 -7.31 -24.17
N HIS A 416 6.52 -6.73 -24.96
CA HIS A 416 6.55 -5.34 -25.40
C HIS A 416 5.29 -4.62 -24.92
N LEU A 417 5.46 -3.43 -24.38
CA LEU A 417 4.37 -2.57 -23.99
C LEU A 417 4.64 -1.15 -24.47
N VAL A 418 3.64 -0.54 -25.07
CA VAL A 418 3.57 0.90 -25.38
C VAL A 418 2.30 1.46 -24.76
N ALA A 419 2.41 2.56 -24.05
CA ALA A 419 1.24 3.19 -23.44
C ALA A 419 1.32 4.71 -23.43
N GLY A 420 0.16 5.35 -23.48
CA GLY A 420 -0.02 6.79 -23.33
C GLY A 420 -1.16 7.10 -22.38
N LYS A 421 -0.98 8.10 -21.54
CA LYS A 421 -2.01 8.63 -20.63
C LYS A 421 -1.99 10.14 -20.64
N ALA A 422 -3.15 10.76 -20.76
CA ALA A 422 -3.32 12.21 -20.66
C ALA A 422 -4.39 12.55 -19.63
N ASN A 423 -4.15 13.59 -18.86
CA ASN A 423 -5.01 14.10 -17.80
C ASN A 423 -5.14 15.60 -17.92
N PHE A 424 -6.36 16.09 -17.98
CA PHE A 424 -6.69 17.50 -17.90
C PHE A 424 -7.43 17.77 -16.59
N THR A 425 -6.91 18.71 -15.78
CA THR A 425 -7.54 19.17 -14.54
C THR A 425 -7.91 20.62 -14.68
N ALA A 426 -9.16 20.96 -14.36
CA ALA A 426 -9.65 22.33 -14.23
C ALA A 426 -10.13 22.57 -12.80
N SER A 427 -9.59 23.61 -12.15
CA SER A 427 -9.91 23.91 -10.75
C SER A 427 -10.57 25.28 -10.63
N TRP A 428 -11.74 25.31 -10.00
CA TRP A 428 -12.49 26.48 -9.61
C TRP A 428 -12.59 26.53 -8.07
N LYS A 429 -13.14 27.62 -7.55
CA LYS A 429 -13.18 27.83 -6.09
C LYS A 429 -13.84 26.67 -5.31
N ALA A 430 -14.92 26.12 -5.83
CA ALA A 430 -15.70 25.07 -5.15
C ALA A 430 -15.64 23.70 -5.86
N VAL A 431 -15.14 23.64 -7.08
CA VAL A 431 -15.17 22.45 -7.94
C VAL A 431 -13.84 22.23 -8.61
N THR A 432 -13.37 20.96 -8.59
CA THR A 432 -12.26 20.51 -9.43
C THR A 432 -12.76 19.40 -10.33
N LEU A 433 -12.57 19.58 -11.64
CA LEU A 433 -12.89 18.60 -12.66
C LEU A 433 -11.60 18.00 -13.22
N ASP A 434 -11.52 16.66 -13.26
CA ASP A 434 -10.47 15.91 -13.93
C ASP A 434 -11.08 15.13 -15.09
N LEU A 435 -10.46 15.23 -16.27
CA LEU A 435 -10.76 14.42 -17.46
C LEU A 435 -9.51 13.66 -17.85
N GLY A 436 -9.62 12.37 -18.14
CA GLY A 436 -8.46 11.60 -18.52
C GLY A 436 -8.75 10.53 -19.56
N ALA A 437 -7.73 10.22 -20.36
CA ALA A 437 -7.72 9.13 -21.32
C ALA A 437 -6.41 8.34 -21.18
N GLN A 438 -6.52 7.04 -21.41
CA GLN A 438 -5.39 6.10 -21.36
C GLN A 438 -5.55 5.07 -22.48
N TYR A 439 -4.43 4.74 -23.10
CA TYR A 439 -4.34 3.64 -24.05
C TYR A 439 -3.07 2.86 -23.79
N SER A 440 -3.15 1.52 -23.82
CA SER A 440 -1.99 0.66 -23.81
C SER A 440 -2.14 -0.49 -24.82
N TYR A 441 -1.02 -0.84 -25.44
CA TYR A 441 -0.86 -2.03 -26.24
C TYR A 441 0.23 -2.89 -25.64
N THR A 442 -0.12 -4.13 -25.30
CA THR A 442 0.80 -5.14 -24.76
C THR A 442 0.85 -6.34 -25.70
N LYS A 443 2.07 -6.78 -25.99
CA LYS A 443 2.32 -8.00 -26.75
C LYS A 443 3.27 -8.89 -25.97
N THR A 444 2.79 -10.07 -25.58
CA THR A 444 3.55 -11.10 -24.87
C THR A 444 3.72 -12.30 -25.80
N ARG A 445 4.94 -12.78 -25.93
CA ARG A 445 5.24 -14.05 -26.59
C ARG A 445 5.88 -14.97 -25.58
N GLN A 446 5.35 -16.16 -25.46
CA GLN A 446 5.85 -17.20 -24.59
C GLN A 446 6.12 -18.46 -25.41
N SER A 447 7.19 -19.18 -25.08
CA SER A 447 7.42 -20.52 -25.55
C SER A 447 7.80 -21.42 -24.39
N PHE A 448 7.29 -22.62 -24.45
CA PHE A 448 7.56 -23.66 -23.48
C PHE A 448 7.95 -24.95 -24.21
N GLU A 449 9.01 -25.59 -23.74
CA GLU A 449 9.48 -26.88 -24.20
C GLU A 449 9.79 -27.73 -22.96
N GLY A 450 9.32 -28.97 -22.96
CA GLY A 450 9.57 -29.93 -21.87
C GLY A 450 10.11 -31.26 -22.44
N SER A 451 10.93 -31.94 -21.65
CA SER A 451 11.42 -33.27 -21.93
C SER A 451 11.41 -34.14 -20.68
N THR A 452 11.23 -35.43 -20.86
CA THR A 452 11.31 -36.41 -19.78
C THR A 452 12.09 -37.63 -20.25
N SER A 453 12.78 -38.30 -19.35
CA SER A 453 13.50 -39.53 -19.63
C SER A 453 12.60 -40.76 -19.80
N ASN A 454 11.39 -40.70 -19.29
CA ASN A 454 10.35 -41.69 -19.52
C ASN A 454 9.61 -41.28 -20.79
N ASP A 455 9.69 -42.02 -21.88
CA ASP A 455 9.28 -41.75 -23.29
C ASP A 455 7.84 -41.20 -23.48
N GLU A 456 7.13 -40.85 -22.46
CA GLU A 456 5.85 -40.12 -22.52
C GLU A 456 6.11 -38.64 -22.63
N ALA A 457 5.68 -38.01 -23.71
CA ALA A 457 5.63 -36.55 -23.83
C ALA A 457 4.70 -35.97 -22.73
N LEU A 458 5.30 -35.63 -21.58
CA LEU A 458 4.58 -35.07 -20.44
C LEU A 458 3.96 -33.70 -20.80
N PHE A 459 4.59 -32.99 -21.75
CA PHE A 459 4.18 -31.64 -22.12
C PHE A 459 4.31 -31.44 -23.62
N ASP A 460 3.28 -30.91 -24.24
CA ASP A 460 3.34 -30.43 -25.60
C ASP A 460 4.11 -29.10 -25.66
N ALA A 461 5.05 -28.99 -26.59
CA ALA A 461 5.72 -27.72 -26.86
C ALA A 461 4.67 -26.69 -27.32
N SER A 462 4.68 -25.52 -26.69
CA SER A 462 3.74 -24.45 -27.03
C SER A 462 4.45 -23.15 -27.38
N ARG A 463 3.83 -22.38 -28.28
CA ARG A 463 4.21 -21.01 -28.62
C ARG A 463 2.99 -20.13 -28.58
N ASP A 464 2.88 -19.37 -27.52
CA ASP A 464 1.75 -18.51 -27.25
C ASP A 464 2.09 -17.06 -27.59
N GLU A 465 1.16 -16.36 -28.22
CA GLU A 465 1.25 -14.92 -28.39
C GLU A 465 -0.06 -14.29 -27.89
N GLU A 466 0.05 -13.39 -26.94
CA GLU A 466 -1.03 -12.63 -26.35
C GLU A 466 -0.91 -11.18 -26.79
N ARG A 467 -1.98 -10.62 -27.33
CA ARG A 467 -2.08 -9.20 -27.70
C ARG A 467 -3.25 -8.59 -26.94
N GLN A 468 -2.99 -7.49 -26.25
CA GLN A 468 -4.05 -6.78 -25.55
C GLN A 468 -4.00 -5.30 -25.87
N HIS A 469 -5.17 -4.75 -26.21
CA HIS A 469 -5.44 -3.33 -26.24
C HIS A 469 -6.29 -2.98 -25.02
N LEU A 470 -5.88 -2.01 -24.23
CA LEU A 470 -6.69 -1.43 -23.17
C LEU A 470 -6.91 0.05 -23.47
N THR A 471 -8.16 0.45 -23.59
CA THR A 471 -8.57 1.84 -23.77
C THR A 471 -9.43 2.26 -22.60
N ALA A 472 -9.08 3.35 -21.93
CA ALA A 472 -9.84 3.86 -20.80
C ALA A 472 -10.09 5.37 -20.92
N GLY A 473 -11.28 5.79 -20.51
CA GLY A 473 -11.65 7.19 -20.32
C GLY A 473 -12.26 7.39 -18.95
N TYR A 474 -12.01 8.54 -18.33
CA TYR A 474 -12.62 8.84 -17.04
C TYR A 474 -12.89 10.33 -16.83
N ILE A 475 -13.88 10.58 -15.99
CA ILE A 475 -14.25 11.90 -15.48
C ILE A 475 -14.36 11.84 -13.96
N THR A 476 -13.79 12.82 -13.29
CA THR A 476 -13.89 13.01 -11.84
C THR A 476 -14.35 14.42 -11.54
N ALA A 477 -15.34 14.58 -10.68
CA ALA A 477 -15.74 15.87 -10.15
C ALA A 477 -15.64 15.86 -8.62
N ASN A 478 -14.88 16.80 -8.08
CA ASN A 478 -14.73 17.00 -6.64
C ASN A 478 -15.38 18.33 -6.27
N TRP A 479 -16.29 18.31 -5.30
CA TRP A 479 -17.01 19.47 -4.79
C TRP A 479 -16.62 19.76 -3.35
N GLN A 480 -16.23 20.99 -3.06
CA GLN A 480 -16.15 21.53 -1.70
C GLN A 480 -17.49 22.20 -1.40
N LEU A 481 -18.42 21.47 -0.77
CA LEU A 481 -19.78 21.94 -0.50
C LEU A 481 -19.81 22.99 0.62
N SER A 482 -18.93 22.85 1.62
CA SER A 482 -18.72 23.81 2.69
C SER A 482 -17.33 23.63 3.29
N SER A 483 -16.97 24.35 4.35
CA SER A 483 -15.71 24.12 5.07
C SER A 483 -15.60 22.72 5.71
N ALA A 484 -16.73 22.08 5.98
CA ALA A 484 -16.79 20.77 6.63
C ALA A 484 -17.22 19.63 5.69
N TRP A 485 -17.92 19.93 4.60
CA TRP A 485 -18.46 18.91 3.70
C TRP A 485 -17.81 18.95 2.33
N SER A 486 -17.46 17.80 1.82
CA SER A 486 -17.05 17.60 0.43
C SER A 486 -17.72 16.37 -0.18
N ALA A 487 -17.87 16.37 -1.49
CA ALA A 487 -18.39 15.24 -2.25
C ALA A 487 -17.51 14.98 -3.45
N ARG A 488 -17.50 13.74 -3.91
CA ARG A 488 -16.75 13.31 -5.10
C ARG A 488 -17.58 12.33 -5.90
N THR A 489 -17.63 12.50 -7.21
CA THR A 489 -18.18 11.51 -8.13
C THR A 489 -17.19 11.25 -9.25
N GLU A 490 -17.13 9.99 -9.69
CA GLU A 490 -16.26 9.57 -10.75
C GLU A 490 -16.92 8.49 -11.58
N LEU A 491 -16.57 8.46 -12.86
CA LEU A 491 -16.86 7.36 -13.74
C LEU A 491 -15.63 7.08 -14.58
N ARG A 492 -15.16 5.85 -14.52
CA ARG A 492 -14.13 5.31 -15.42
C ARG A 492 -14.76 4.21 -16.27
N VAL A 493 -14.50 4.23 -17.57
CA VAL A 493 -14.91 3.21 -18.52
C VAL A 493 -13.67 2.65 -19.16
N GLU A 494 -13.53 1.32 -19.15
CA GLU A 494 -12.40 0.60 -19.71
C GLU A 494 -12.87 -0.43 -20.71
N ASN A 495 -12.30 -0.42 -21.90
CA ASN A 495 -12.46 -1.49 -22.89
C ASN A 495 -11.16 -2.28 -23.00
N THR A 496 -11.25 -3.59 -22.82
CA THR A 496 -10.16 -4.55 -23.00
C THR A 496 -10.46 -5.41 -24.22
N ASP A 497 -9.57 -5.40 -25.22
CA ASP A 497 -9.59 -6.28 -26.37
C ASP A 497 -8.35 -7.20 -26.32
N PHE A 498 -8.58 -8.49 -26.09
CA PHE A 498 -7.55 -9.51 -25.87
C PHE A 498 -7.64 -10.59 -26.93
N ALA A 499 -6.54 -10.79 -27.67
CA ALA A 499 -6.39 -11.85 -28.64
C ALA A 499 -5.33 -12.86 -28.16
N TYR A 500 -5.74 -14.13 -28.11
CA TYR A 500 -4.86 -15.25 -27.82
C TYR A 500 -4.55 -16.01 -29.11
N ILE A 501 -3.26 -16.26 -29.35
CA ILE A 501 -2.73 -16.91 -30.56
C ILE A 501 -1.86 -18.08 -30.09
N LEU A 502 -2.21 -19.29 -30.48
CA LEU A 502 -1.48 -20.52 -30.16
C LEU A 502 -0.86 -21.08 -31.44
N ASN A 503 0.46 -21.31 -31.42
CA ASN A 503 1.23 -21.84 -32.55
C ASN A 503 1.00 -21.09 -33.88
N GLY A 504 0.70 -19.76 -33.79
CA GLY A 504 0.50 -18.89 -34.93
C GLY A 504 -0.96 -18.72 -35.35
N GLU A 505 -1.91 -19.48 -34.79
CA GLU A 505 -3.34 -19.41 -35.09
C GLU A 505 -4.11 -18.72 -33.97
N LYS A 506 -5.02 -17.79 -34.33
CA LYS A 506 -5.88 -17.12 -33.35
C LYS A 506 -6.94 -18.08 -32.83
N VAL A 507 -6.96 -18.29 -31.52
CA VAL A 507 -7.97 -19.11 -30.83
C VAL A 507 -9.16 -18.21 -30.46
N ALA A 508 -10.24 -18.29 -31.22
CA ALA A 508 -11.42 -17.42 -31.10
C ALA A 508 -12.09 -17.55 -29.72
N GLU A 509 -12.20 -18.77 -29.18
CA GLU A 509 -12.84 -19.07 -27.90
C GLU A 509 -12.06 -18.49 -26.68
N GLN A 510 -10.74 -18.32 -26.82
CA GLN A 510 -9.84 -17.78 -25.80
C GLN A 510 -9.56 -16.27 -25.99
N SER A 511 -10.03 -15.71 -27.13
CA SER A 511 -9.97 -14.28 -27.41
C SER A 511 -11.27 -13.61 -26.92
N LYS A 512 -11.16 -12.39 -26.37
CA LYS A 512 -12.30 -11.73 -25.74
C LYS A 512 -12.19 -10.22 -25.84
N SER A 513 -13.35 -9.55 -25.97
CA SER A 513 -13.47 -8.10 -25.83
C SER A 513 -14.60 -7.79 -24.85
N PHE A 514 -14.36 -6.89 -23.92
CA PHE A 514 -15.35 -6.50 -22.91
C PHE A 514 -15.12 -5.08 -22.41
N THR A 515 -16.17 -4.50 -21.84
CA THR A 515 -16.13 -3.14 -21.27
C THR A 515 -16.57 -3.19 -19.82
N ASP A 516 -15.74 -2.64 -18.93
CA ASP A 516 -16.02 -2.49 -17.51
C ASP A 516 -16.36 -1.02 -17.18
N TRP A 517 -17.43 -0.84 -16.38
CA TRP A 517 -17.89 0.45 -15.88
C TRP A 517 -17.56 0.53 -14.39
N LEU A 518 -16.77 1.53 -14.01
CA LEU A 518 -16.18 1.65 -12.69
C LEU A 518 -16.60 2.97 -12.04
N PRO A 519 -17.84 3.04 -11.50
CA PRO A 519 -18.32 4.21 -10.78
C PRO A 519 -17.70 4.32 -9.40
N TYR A 520 -17.50 5.57 -8.94
CA TYR A 520 -17.15 5.93 -7.58
C TYR A 520 -17.97 7.15 -7.14
N VAL A 521 -18.46 7.11 -5.90
CA VAL A 521 -19.15 8.22 -5.25
C VAL A 521 -18.74 8.29 -3.80
N SER A 522 -18.41 9.47 -3.27
CA SER A 522 -18.26 9.68 -1.83
C SER A 522 -18.86 10.97 -1.36
N ILE A 523 -19.21 10.99 -0.07
CA ILE A 523 -19.53 12.17 0.70
C ILE A 523 -18.74 12.13 2.01
N ASP A 524 -18.07 13.21 2.33
CA ASP A 524 -17.14 13.31 3.43
C ASP A 524 -17.47 14.51 4.30
N TYR A 525 -17.39 14.30 5.61
CA TYR A 525 -17.56 15.34 6.63
C TYR A 525 -16.31 15.41 7.49
N GLN A 526 -15.79 16.62 7.69
CA GLN A 526 -14.65 16.86 8.57
C GLN A 526 -14.88 18.09 9.42
N ASN A 527 -14.81 17.94 10.74
CA ASN A 527 -14.88 19.04 11.68
C ASN A 527 -13.96 18.76 12.87
N GLY A 528 -12.95 19.61 13.05
CA GLY A 528 -11.95 19.45 14.10
C GLY A 528 -11.25 18.07 14.04
N ASN A 529 -11.49 17.25 15.07
CA ASN A 529 -10.90 15.91 15.20
C ASN A 529 -11.79 14.78 14.67
N LEU A 530 -13.01 15.08 14.21
CA LEU A 530 -13.95 14.11 13.65
C LEU A 530 -13.89 14.14 12.12
N SER A 531 -13.73 12.97 11.52
CA SER A 531 -13.87 12.74 10.09
C SER A 531 -14.80 11.56 9.86
N LEU A 532 -15.78 11.75 8.98
CA LEU A 532 -16.73 10.71 8.53
C LEU A 532 -16.68 10.67 7.02
N GLY A 533 -16.62 9.48 6.44
CA GLY A 533 -16.68 9.26 5.01
C GLY A 533 -17.62 8.12 4.68
N LEU A 534 -18.52 8.32 3.72
CA LEU A 534 -19.32 7.26 3.12
C LEU A 534 -18.97 7.19 1.64
N SER A 535 -18.56 6.02 1.16
CA SER A 535 -18.17 5.85 -0.23
C SER A 535 -18.71 4.57 -0.84
N TYR A 536 -18.98 4.63 -2.13
CA TYR A 536 -19.19 3.48 -3.00
C TYR A 536 -18.11 3.47 -4.07
N SER A 537 -17.43 2.34 -4.25
CA SER A 537 -16.35 2.19 -5.21
C SER A 537 -16.45 0.88 -5.98
N THR A 538 -15.89 0.85 -7.19
CA THR A 538 -15.68 -0.37 -7.97
C THR A 538 -14.22 -0.47 -8.34
N SER A 539 -13.57 -1.60 -8.03
CA SER A 539 -12.18 -1.91 -8.40
C SER A 539 -12.11 -3.17 -9.26
N VAL A 540 -11.04 -3.26 -10.05
CA VAL A 540 -10.74 -4.38 -10.95
C VAL A 540 -9.46 -5.05 -10.48
N ASP A 541 -9.36 -6.37 -10.60
CA ASP A 541 -8.11 -7.12 -10.50
C ASP A 541 -7.96 -8.00 -11.73
N ARG A 542 -6.85 -7.85 -12.48
CA ARG A 542 -6.63 -8.52 -13.75
C ARG A 542 -5.66 -9.68 -13.60
N PRO A 543 -5.91 -10.83 -14.29
CA PRO A 543 -4.97 -11.92 -14.32
C PRO A 543 -3.64 -11.48 -14.94
N SER A 544 -2.51 -12.00 -14.44
CA SER A 544 -1.22 -11.83 -15.10
C SER A 544 -1.21 -12.56 -16.45
N TYR A 545 -0.32 -12.16 -17.37
CA TYR A 545 -0.22 -12.83 -18.67
C TYR A 545 0.22 -14.29 -18.50
N SER A 546 1.03 -14.62 -17.51
CA SER A 546 1.37 -16.01 -17.19
C SER A 546 0.17 -16.87 -16.77
N MET A 547 -0.85 -16.29 -16.14
CA MET A 547 -2.10 -16.99 -15.81
C MET A 547 -2.97 -17.24 -17.05
N LEU A 548 -2.82 -16.41 -18.10
CA LEU A 548 -3.59 -16.49 -19.34
C LEU A 548 -2.99 -17.45 -20.39
N SER A 549 -1.79 -17.99 -20.18
CA SER A 549 -1.19 -18.97 -21.06
C SER A 549 -1.88 -20.35 -20.97
N ASN A 550 -1.78 -21.17 -22.01
CA ASN A 550 -2.18 -22.58 -21.96
C ASN A 550 -1.06 -23.53 -21.53
N THR A 551 0.08 -22.98 -21.09
CA THR A 551 1.29 -23.74 -20.79
C THR A 551 1.10 -24.57 -19.53
N TYR A 552 1.47 -25.85 -19.62
CA TYR A 552 1.65 -26.70 -18.46
C TYR A 552 3.03 -26.43 -17.84
N SER A 553 3.12 -26.46 -16.52
CA SER A 553 4.39 -26.50 -15.82
C SER A 553 4.36 -27.59 -14.73
N TYR A 554 5.49 -28.26 -14.56
CA TYR A 554 5.66 -29.27 -13.53
C TYR A 554 5.76 -28.63 -12.15
N ALA A 555 4.90 -28.98 -11.22
CA ALA A 555 4.92 -28.48 -9.85
C ALA A 555 5.47 -29.54 -8.88
N SER A 556 5.02 -30.79 -8.99
CA SER A 556 5.47 -31.93 -8.20
C SER A 556 5.15 -33.22 -8.97
N HIS A 557 5.62 -34.38 -8.43
CA HIS A 557 5.30 -35.70 -8.95
C HIS A 557 3.80 -35.92 -9.20
N THR A 558 2.95 -35.40 -8.33
CA THR A 558 1.50 -35.58 -8.38
C THR A 558 0.72 -34.31 -8.75
N SER A 559 1.39 -33.19 -9.09
CA SER A 559 0.71 -31.93 -9.35
C SER A 559 1.32 -31.15 -10.50
N TRP A 560 0.48 -30.69 -11.42
CA TRP A 560 0.87 -29.83 -12.55
C TRP A 560 0.13 -28.50 -12.47
N MET A 561 0.80 -27.41 -12.84
CA MET A 561 0.19 -26.10 -12.99
C MET A 561 -0.25 -25.88 -14.43
N LEU A 562 -1.44 -25.32 -14.62
CA LEU A 562 -1.99 -24.95 -15.91
C LEU A 562 -2.49 -23.53 -15.88
N GLY A 563 -2.10 -22.72 -16.84
CA GLY A 563 -2.72 -21.42 -17.06
C GLY A 563 -4.16 -21.53 -17.55
N ASN A 564 -4.84 -20.39 -17.69
CA ASN A 564 -6.25 -20.35 -18.07
C ASN A 564 -6.58 -19.09 -18.89
N PRO A 565 -6.53 -19.16 -20.24
CA PRO A 565 -6.85 -18.02 -21.11
C PRO A 565 -8.30 -17.52 -20.98
N LEU A 566 -9.20 -18.33 -20.41
CA LEU A 566 -10.59 -17.95 -20.19
C LEU A 566 -10.82 -17.03 -18.99
N LEU A 567 -9.79 -16.77 -18.16
CA LEU A 567 -9.90 -15.90 -17.02
C LEU A 567 -10.35 -14.50 -17.42
N LYS A 568 -11.33 -13.98 -16.69
CA LYS A 568 -11.80 -12.59 -16.77
C LYS A 568 -11.29 -11.81 -15.58
N SER A 569 -11.24 -10.51 -15.70
CA SER A 569 -10.93 -9.62 -14.57
C SER A 569 -11.92 -9.82 -13.44
N SER A 570 -11.43 -9.86 -12.22
CA SER A 570 -12.23 -9.79 -10.99
C SER A 570 -12.76 -8.37 -10.80
N LEU A 571 -13.97 -8.22 -10.27
CA LEU A 571 -14.58 -6.95 -9.94
C LEU A 571 -15.01 -6.98 -8.45
N GLU A 572 -14.69 -5.93 -7.71
CA GLU A 572 -15.22 -5.72 -6.36
C GLU A 572 -15.98 -4.41 -6.28
N ARG A 573 -17.22 -4.49 -5.79
CA ARG A 573 -18.07 -3.34 -5.46
C ARG A 573 -18.14 -3.18 -3.97
N GLU A 574 -17.63 -2.07 -3.46
CA GLU A 574 -17.48 -1.82 -2.03
C GLU A 574 -18.33 -0.62 -1.61
N LEU A 575 -19.14 -0.80 -0.56
CA LEU A 575 -19.76 0.28 0.21
C LEU A 575 -19.01 0.38 1.54
N SER A 576 -18.37 1.52 1.81
CA SER A 576 -17.52 1.74 2.98
C SER A 576 -17.99 2.94 3.80
N LEU A 577 -18.01 2.79 5.13
CA LEU A 577 -18.17 3.85 6.12
C LEU A 577 -16.88 3.96 6.92
N ASP A 578 -16.21 5.09 6.79
CA ASP A 578 -14.98 5.42 7.50
C ASP A 578 -15.24 6.46 8.58
N VAL A 579 -14.79 6.19 9.80
CA VAL A 579 -14.92 7.06 10.96
C VAL A 579 -13.56 7.25 11.59
N SER A 580 -13.12 8.48 11.75
CA SER A 580 -11.92 8.81 12.51
C SER A 580 -12.21 9.85 13.56
N TYR A 581 -11.82 9.59 14.80
CA TYR A 581 -11.94 10.55 15.90
C TYR A 581 -10.64 10.56 16.72
N ARG A 582 -9.92 11.70 16.69
CA ARG A 582 -8.59 11.84 17.34
C ARG A 582 -7.60 10.77 16.87
N LYS A 583 -7.31 9.78 17.73
CA LYS A 583 -6.33 8.69 17.49
C LYS A 583 -6.99 7.34 17.23
N THR A 584 -8.31 7.31 17.12
CA THR A 584 -9.12 6.12 16.85
C THR A 584 -9.64 6.15 15.41
N SER A 585 -9.61 5.03 14.73
CA SER A 585 -10.18 4.86 13.39
C SER A 585 -11.02 3.59 13.33
N LEU A 586 -12.11 3.64 12.58
CA LEU A 586 -12.99 2.51 12.28
C LEU A 586 -13.39 2.60 10.81
N SER A 587 -13.24 1.50 10.08
CA SER A 587 -13.75 1.34 8.72
C SER A 587 -14.64 0.11 8.67
N LEU A 588 -15.83 0.26 8.12
CA LEU A 588 -16.82 -0.81 7.92
C LEU A 588 -17.12 -0.91 6.44
N SER A 589 -16.84 -2.05 5.83
CA SER A 589 -17.02 -2.28 4.40
C SER A 589 -17.93 -3.47 4.15
N TYR A 590 -18.88 -3.31 3.25
CA TYR A 590 -19.61 -4.41 2.61
C TYR A 590 -19.14 -4.52 1.16
N VAL A 591 -18.67 -5.69 0.77
CA VAL A 591 -18.08 -5.95 -0.55
C VAL A 591 -18.84 -7.06 -1.24
N HIS A 592 -19.27 -6.78 -2.48
CA HIS A 592 -19.75 -7.76 -3.43
C HIS A 592 -18.62 -8.08 -4.42
N SER A 593 -18.02 -9.27 -4.29
CA SER A 593 -16.94 -9.76 -5.14
C SER A 593 -17.51 -10.58 -6.29
N MET A 594 -17.11 -10.27 -7.51
CA MET A 594 -17.53 -10.94 -8.73
C MET A 594 -16.30 -11.46 -9.48
N ARG A 595 -16.32 -12.73 -9.86
CA ARG A 595 -15.24 -13.34 -10.67
C ARG A 595 -13.88 -13.25 -9.98
N GLU A 596 -13.81 -13.33 -8.63
CA GLU A 596 -12.53 -13.29 -7.91
C GLU A 596 -11.58 -14.38 -8.45
N LEU A 597 -10.33 -13.99 -8.67
CA LEU A 597 -9.29 -14.91 -9.12
C LEU A 597 -8.84 -15.77 -7.95
N ALA A 598 -8.97 -17.07 -8.05
CA ALA A 598 -8.54 -18.01 -7.02
C ALA A 598 -7.84 -19.22 -7.63
N THR A 599 -6.81 -19.68 -6.92
CA THR A 599 -6.16 -20.94 -7.24
C THR A 599 -7.03 -22.09 -6.74
N THR A 600 -7.32 -23.02 -7.63
CA THR A 600 -8.10 -24.23 -7.34
C THR A 600 -7.33 -25.47 -7.77
N TYR A 601 -7.73 -26.59 -7.21
CA TYR A 601 -7.21 -27.90 -7.53
C TYR A 601 -8.32 -28.74 -8.16
N SER A 602 -7.96 -29.55 -9.15
CA SER A 602 -8.87 -30.53 -9.76
C SER A 602 -8.10 -31.80 -10.11
N TYR A 603 -8.71 -32.94 -9.93
CA TYR A 603 -8.12 -34.22 -10.27
C TYR A 603 -8.30 -34.56 -11.75
N MET A 604 -7.22 -34.96 -12.41
CA MET A 604 -7.20 -35.48 -13.77
C MET A 604 -7.03 -36.99 -13.72
N GLU A 605 -8.14 -37.72 -13.88
CA GLU A 605 -8.22 -39.16 -13.68
C GLU A 605 -7.31 -39.96 -14.62
N ASN A 606 -7.26 -39.61 -15.91
CA ASN A 606 -6.49 -40.32 -16.93
C ASN A 606 -4.96 -40.25 -16.73
N LYS A 607 -4.48 -39.26 -15.96
CA LYS A 607 -3.04 -39.09 -15.62
C LYS A 607 -2.74 -39.27 -14.15
N LYS A 608 -3.75 -39.48 -13.32
CA LYS A 608 -3.67 -39.58 -11.86
C LYS A 608 -2.90 -38.43 -11.21
N VAL A 609 -3.11 -37.20 -11.70
CA VAL A 609 -2.44 -35.98 -11.22
C VAL A 609 -3.45 -34.91 -10.83
N ASN A 610 -3.03 -34.01 -9.97
CA ASN A 610 -3.75 -32.78 -9.64
C ASN A 610 -3.39 -31.69 -10.63
N ILE A 611 -4.37 -30.98 -11.12
CA ILE A 611 -4.19 -29.75 -11.89
C ILE A 611 -4.40 -28.56 -10.96
N ILE A 612 -3.37 -27.75 -10.81
CA ILE A 612 -3.39 -26.47 -10.12
C ILE A 612 -3.74 -25.41 -11.16
N LYS A 613 -4.88 -24.76 -11.01
CA LYS A 613 -5.38 -23.80 -12.01
C LYS A 613 -6.00 -22.58 -11.35
N ASN A 614 -5.78 -21.41 -11.93
CA ASN A 614 -6.53 -20.22 -11.55
C ASN A 614 -7.89 -20.22 -12.25
N VAL A 615 -8.94 -19.87 -11.49
CA VAL A 615 -10.32 -19.76 -11.97
C VAL A 615 -10.96 -18.49 -11.48
N ASN A 616 -12.07 -18.09 -12.13
CA ASN A 616 -12.95 -17.07 -11.59
C ASN A 616 -13.98 -17.74 -10.67
N LEU A 617 -14.00 -17.38 -9.40
CA LEU A 617 -15.02 -17.84 -8.45
C LEU A 617 -16.40 -17.24 -8.80
N PRO A 618 -17.51 -17.89 -8.37
CA PRO A 618 -18.83 -17.29 -8.40
C PRO A 618 -18.87 -16.03 -7.55
N SER A 619 -19.86 -15.18 -7.79
CA SER A 619 -20.04 -13.96 -6.98
C SER A 619 -20.38 -14.31 -5.54
N TYR A 620 -19.78 -13.59 -4.60
CA TYR A 620 -20.03 -13.74 -3.17
C TYR A 620 -19.88 -12.43 -2.44
N ASP A 621 -20.39 -12.39 -1.21
CA ASP A 621 -20.35 -11.20 -0.37
C ASP A 621 -19.44 -11.40 0.84
N TYR A 622 -18.78 -10.32 1.25
CA TYR A 622 -18.11 -10.28 2.53
C TYR A 622 -18.26 -8.92 3.23
N PHE A 623 -18.27 -8.97 4.55
CA PHE A 623 -18.19 -7.80 5.41
C PHE A 623 -16.78 -7.74 6.00
N GLN A 624 -16.20 -6.54 6.02
CA GLN A 624 -14.90 -6.28 6.62
C GLN A 624 -14.98 -5.11 7.60
N MET A 625 -14.38 -5.29 8.77
CA MET A 625 -14.21 -4.25 9.78
C MET A 625 -12.71 -4.06 10.05
N VAL A 626 -12.26 -2.81 9.98
CA VAL A 626 -10.90 -2.41 10.37
C VAL A 626 -11.02 -1.40 11.51
N ALA A 627 -10.43 -1.71 12.67
CA ALA A 627 -10.40 -0.82 13.82
C ALA A 627 -8.96 -0.52 14.21
N GLY A 628 -8.64 0.73 14.54
CA GLY A 628 -7.31 1.16 14.91
C GLY A 628 -7.30 2.13 16.09
N GLN A 629 -6.35 1.96 17.01
CA GLN A 629 -6.13 2.84 18.16
C GLN A 629 -4.63 3.12 18.31
N ARG A 630 -4.26 4.40 18.34
CA ARG A 630 -2.91 4.84 18.70
C ARG A 630 -2.92 5.48 20.09
N LEU A 631 -1.89 5.18 20.88
CA LEU A 631 -1.67 5.79 22.18
C LEU A 631 -0.28 6.45 22.21
N ASP A 632 -0.08 7.42 23.09
CA ASP A 632 1.23 8.02 23.37
C ASP A 632 1.41 8.03 24.91
N ILE A 633 2.31 7.18 25.41
CA ILE A 633 2.54 6.94 26.85
C ILE A 633 4.01 7.20 27.14
N GLY A 634 4.38 8.45 27.39
CA GLY A 634 5.77 8.84 27.61
C GLY A 634 6.65 8.50 26.41
N ILE A 635 7.66 7.63 26.61
CA ILE A 635 8.56 7.14 25.56
C ILE A 635 7.95 6.04 24.70
N TRP A 636 6.83 5.45 25.10
CA TRP A 636 6.17 4.33 24.44
C TRP A 636 4.97 4.81 23.63
N HIS A 637 4.94 4.45 22.35
CA HIS A 637 3.91 4.85 21.38
C HIS A 637 3.28 3.62 20.74
N PRO A 638 2.40 2.90 21.45
CA PRO A 638 1.74 1.71 20.90
C PRO A 638 0.65 2.10 19.91
N THR A 639 0.50 1.25 18.89
CA THR A 639 -0.60 1.32 17.94
C THR A 639 -1.16 -0.09 17.75
N LEU A 640 -2.47 -0.24 17.95
CA LEU A 640 -3.19 -1.51 17.80
C LEU A 640 -4.15 -1.41 16.61
N TYR A 641 -4.15 -2.42 15.77
CA TYR A 641 -5.11 -2.59 14.67
C TYR A 641 -5.74 -3.97 14.72
N GLY A 642 -7.03 -4.03 14.40
CA GLY A 642 -7.77 -5.27 14.20
C GLY A 642 -8.48 -5.25 12.85
N VAL A 643 -8.45 -6.37 12.13
CA VAL A 643 -9.18 -6.59 10.88
C VAL A 643 -10.01 -7.85 11.02
N LEU A 644 -11.32 -7.73 10.89
CA LEU A 644 -12.26 -8.86 10.88
C LEU A 644 -12.86 -8.97 9.48
N ARG A 645 -12.81 -10.17 8.88
CA ARG A 645 -13.47 -10.51 7.63
C ARG A 645 -14.51 -11.62 7.88
N LEU A 646 -15.72 -11.38 7.41
CA LEU A 646 -16.85 -12.32 7.44
C LEU A 646 -17.32 -12.50 6.00
N GLN A 647 -17.07 -13.65 5.40
CA GLN A 647 -17.46 -13.94 4.03
C GLN A 647 -18.57 -14.98 3.96
N LYS A 648 -19.32 -14.97 2.86
CA LYS A 648 -20.30 -16.02 2.50
C LYS A 648 -19.98 -16.52 1.10
N LEU A 649 -19.20 -17.59 1.02
CA LEU A 649 -18.77 -18.22 -0.23
C LEU A 649 -19.10 -19.71 -0.19
N GLU A 650 -19.73 -20.20 -1.24
CA GLU A 650 -19.94 -21.63 -1.53
C GLU A 650 -19.37 -21.92 -2.91
N TYR A 651 -18.54 -22.96 -3.02
CA TYR A 651 -17.85 -23.29 -4.27
C TYR A 651 -17.37 -24.74 -4.29
N GLY A 652 -17.20 -25.27 -5.50
CA GLY A 652 -16.58 -26.57 -5.76
C GLY A 652 -17.58 -27.67 -6.06
N ASN A 653 -17.06 -28.84 -6.44
CA ASN A 653 -17.81 -30.06 -6.66
C ASN A 653 -17.07 -31.23 -5.97
N PRO A 654 -17.56 -31.78 -4.84
CA PRO A 654 -18.82 -31.37 -4.15
C PRO A 654 -18.74 -29.94 -3.60
N GLU A 655 -19.91 -29.31 -3.48
CA GLU A 655 -20.02 -27.94 -2.95
C GLU A 655 -19.58 -27.85 -1.50
N LYS A 656 -18.79 -26.82 -1.20
CA LYS A 656 -18.26 -26.55 0.13
C LYS A 656 -18.47 -25.09 0.55
N SER A 657 -18.74 -24.90 1.83
CA SER A 657 -18.89 -23.57 2.45
C SER A 657 -17.56 -23.08 3.05
N TYR A 658 -17.16 -21.85 2.69
CA TYR A 658 -15.91 -21.20 3.12
C TYR A 658 -16.17 -20.00 4.03
N ASN A 659 -17.02 -20.16 5.06
CA ASN A 659 -17.62 -19.06 5.80
C ASN A 659 -17.00 -18.81 7.19
N LYS A 660 -15.89 -19.49 7.58
CA LYS A 660 -15.25 -19.25 8.89
C LYS A 660 -14.62 -17.86 8.92
N PRO A 661 -14.94 -17.02 9.94
CA PRO A 661 -14.36 -15.71 10.10
C PRO A 661 -12.84 -15.73 10.15
N LEU A 662 -12.23 -14.66 9.56
CA LEU A 662 -10.80 -14.42 9.65
C LEU A 662 -10.57 -13.11 10.43
N PHE A 663 -9.75 -13.18 11.48
CA PHE A 663 -9.37 -12.02 12.27
C PHE A 663 -7.84 -11.87 12.27
N ASN A 664 -7.38 -10.64 12.03
CA ASN A 664 -5.97 -10.28 12.09
C ASN A 664 -5.79 -9.16 13.10
N MET A 665 -4.78 -9.25 13.95
CA MET A 665 -4.38 -8.21 14.89
C MET A 665 -2.93 -7.83 14.66
N THR A 666 -2.66 -6.54 14.59
CA THR A 666 -1.31 -6.00 14.49
C THR A 666 -1.09 -5.03 15.65
N MET A 667 -0.07 -5.27 16.45
CA MET A 667 0.37 -4.38 17.51
C MET A 667 1.77 -3.87 17.16
N ARG A 668 1.93 -2.56 17.13
CA ARG A 668 3.21 -1.88 16.89
C ARG A 668 3.60 -1.10 18.11
N ASN A 669 4.82 -1.25 18.53
CA ASN A 669 5.36 -0.56 19.71
C ASN A 669 6.63 0.18 19.30
N ARG A 670 6.58 1.51 19.30
CA ARG A 670 7.74 2.36 19.14
C ARG A 670 8.14 2.92 20.49
N PHE A 671 9.44 2.93 20.78
CA PHE A 671 10.05 3.50 21.96
C PHE A 671 11.04 4.59 21.54
N ASP A 672 10.83 5.81 22.03
CA ASP A 672 11.72 6.94 21.82
C ASP A 672 12.74 6.95 22.96
N LEU A 673 13.90 6.28 22.77
CA LEU A 673 14.93 6.10 23.78
C LEU A 673 15.88 7.32 23.86
N PRO A 674 16.65 7.47 24.96
CA PRO A 674 17.70 8.49 25.05
C PRO A 674 18.68 8.47 23.87
N TRP A 675 19.41 9.56 23.66
CA TRP A 675 20.39 9.77 22.59
C TRP A 675 19.81 9.68 21.16
N GLY A 676 18.46 9.81 21.00
CA GLY A 676 17.79 9.73 19.70
C GLY A 676 17.86 8.35 19.06
N ILE A 677 17.84 7.30 19.87
CA ILE A 677 17.66 5.92 19.45
C ILE A 677 16.16 5.63 19.41
N TYR A 678 15.68 5.00 18.34
CA TYR A 678 14.32 4.52 18.22
C TYR A 678 14.35 2.99 18.22
N ALA A 679 13.64 2.39 19.17
CA ALA A 679 13.43 0.94 19.20
C ALA A 679 11.98 0.63 18.83
N TYR A 680 11.75 -0.51 18.22
CA TYR A 680 10.41 -1.01 17.95
C TYR A 680 10.33 -2.53 18.18
N PHE A 681 9.14 -2.94 18.58
CA PHE A 681 8.74 -4.32 18.77
C PHE A 681 7.32 -4.47 18.21
N ASP A 682 7.21 -5.16 17.08
CA ASP A 682 5.97 -5.30 16.34
C ASP A 682 5.49 -6.74 16.39
N GLY A 683 4.18 -6.94 16.58
CA GLY A 683 3.54 -8.24 16.61
C GLY A 683 2.38 -8.31 15.60
N ILE A 684 2.31 -9.39 14.84
CA ILE A 684 1.19 -9.73 13.98
C ILE A 684 0.64 -11.08 14.42
N TRP A 685 -0.65 -11.14 14.70
CA TRP A 685 -1.38 -12.37 14.98
C TRP A 685 -2.51 -12.52 13.98
N VAL A 686 -2.57 -13.68 13.33
CA VAL A 686 -3.62 -14.05 12.39
C VAL A 686 -4.35 -15.26 12.96
N SER A 687 -5.67 -15.18 13.04
CA SER A 687 -6.53 -16.28 13.51
C SER A 687 -6.66 -17.39 12.46
N LYS A 688 -7.32 -18.47 12.82
CA LYS A 688 -7.80 -19.45 11.84
C LYS A 688 -9.03 -18.90 11.13
N GLY A 689 -9.13 -19.05 9.79
CA GLY A 689 -10.27 -18.59 9.01
C GLY A 689 -10.03 -18.64 7.51
N TYR A 690 -11.04 -18.25 6.73
CA TYR A 690 -10.99 -18.24 5.27
C TYR A 690 -10.76 -16.85 4.69
N SER A 691 -9.98 -16.81 3.63
CA SER A 691 -9.94 -15.72 2.65
C SER A 691 -10.14 -16.36 1.28
N ALA A 692 -11.27 -16.08 0.63
CA ALA A 692 -11.78 -16.84 -0.50
C ALA A 692 -11.81 -18.34 -0.17
N THR A 693 -11.20 -19.21 -0.99
CA THR A 693 -11.12 -20.66 -0.76
C THR A 693 -9.95 -21.08 0.13
N ASN A 694 -9.03 -20.18 0.46
CA ASN A 694 -7.84 -20.48 1.24
C ASN A 694 -8.12 -20.41 2.74
N TYR A 695 -7.96 -21.53 3.46
CA TYR A 695 -8.05 -21.61 4.93
C TYR A 695 -6.67 -21.47 5.56
N THR A 696 -6.41 -20.37 6.24
CA THR A 696 -5.22 -20.28 7.10
C THR A 696 -5.48 -20.91 8.46
N LYS A 697 -4.50 -21.69 8.98
CA LYS A 697 -4.55 -22.23 10.35
C LYS A 697 -4.01 -21.25 11.39
N GLY A 698 -3.77 -20.01 10.97
CA GLY A 698 -3.27 -18.91 11.80
C GLY A 698 -1.76 -18.97 12.06
N TYR A 699 -1.20 -17.80 12.39
CA TYR A 699 0.23 -17.66 12.72
C TYR A 699 0.48 -16.44 13.59
N VAL A 700 1.69 -16.38 14.16
CA VAL A 700 2.25 -15.22 14.88
C VAL A 700 3.57 -14.84 14.22
N LEU A 701 3.81 -13.54 14.10
CA LEU A 701 5.07 -12.98 13.68
C LEU A 701 5.48 -11.89 14.68
N LEU A 702 6.73 -11.89 15.11
CA LEU A 702 7.29 -10.87 16.02
C LEU A 702 8.58 -10.32 15.43
N ASP A 703 8.61 -9.01 15.21
CA ASP A 703 9.74 -8.28 14.66
C ASP A 703 10.31 -7.29 15.67
N MET A 704 11.61 -7.08 15.66
CA MET A 704 12.32 -6.08 16.47
C MET A 704 13.22 -5.21 15.61
N GLY A 705 13.54 -4.03 16.10
CA GLY A 705 14.52 -3.21 15.41
C GLY A 705 14.99 -2.02 16.22
N LEU A 706 16.13 -1.50 15.80
CA LEU A 706 16.76 -0.29 16.31
C LEU A 706 17.12 0.64 15.17
N ASN A 707 16.93 1.92 15.39
CA ASN A 707 17.31 2.95 14.45
C ASN A 707 18.05 4.10 15.15
N LYS A 708 19.11 4.61 14.52
CA LYS A 708 19.88 5.76 14.97
C LYS A 708 20.30 6.61 13.78
N SER A 709 20.05 7.91 13.86
CA SER A 709 20.54 8.90 12.88
C SER A 709 21.61 9.79 13.52
N LEU A 710 22.72 10.01 12.80
CA LEU A 710 23.85 10.86 13.19
C LEU A 710 24.21 11.78 12.01
N GLY A 711 23.71 13.01 12.03
CA GLY A 711 23.89 13.95 10.91
C GLY A 711 23.34 13.37 9.61
N ASN A 712 24.20 13.18 8.63
CA ASN A 712 23.87 12.64 7.31
C ASN A 712 23.84 11.10 7.26
N TRP A 713 24.20 10.43 8.35
CA TRP A 713 24.21 8.99 8.47
C TRP A 713 22.95 8.47 9.14
N ALA A 714 22.42 7.32 8.66
CA ALA A 714 21.38 6.55 9.33
C ALA A 714 21.81 5.08 9.44
N PHE A 715 21.63 4.51 10.61
CA PHE A 715 21.94 3.12 10.96
C PHE A 715 20.65 2.43 11.37
N THR A 716 20.35 1.29 10.79
CA THR A 716 19.15 0.52 11.09
C THR A 716 19.50 -0.95 11.26
N ILE A 717 19.03 -1.53 12.34
CA ILE A 717 19.10 -2.97 12.60
C ILE A 717 17.65 -3.49 12.61
N TYR A 718 17.39 -4.52 11.82
CA TYR A 718 16.12 -5.25 11.81
C TYR A 718 16.36 -6.70 12.19
N TRP A 719 15.50 -7.23 13.04
CA TRP A 719 15.42 -8.64 13.36
C TRP A 719 14.00 -9.11 13.09
N ASN A 720 13.78 -9.67 11.90
CA ASN A 720 12.50 -10.18 11.47
C ASN A 720 12.28 -11.60 12.03
N ASP A 721 11.03 -11.92 12.39
CA ASP A 721 10.63 -13.17 13.04
C ASP A 721 11.59 -13.55 14.19
N SER A 722 11.82 -12.60 15.10
CA SER A 722 12.87 -12.63 16.13
C SER A 722 12.89 -13.93 16.95
N PHE A 723 11.73 -14.54 17.16
CA PHE A 723 11.54 -15.76 17.94
C PHE A 723 11.29 -17.01 17.10
N LYS A 724 11.42 -16.95 15.79
CA LYS A 724 11.17 -18.07 14.84
C LYS A 724 9.77 -18.69 14.99
N LEU A 725 8.76 -17.85 15.25
CA LEU A 725 7.38 -18.26 15.50
C LEU A 725 6.59 -18.49 14.21
N TRP A 726 7.03 -17.84 13.13
CA TRP A 726 6.29 -17.87 11.89
C TRP A 726 6.17 -19.28 11.30
N ARG A 727 4.94 -19.66 10.97
CA ARG A 727 4.57 -20.88 10.31
C ARG A 727 3.41 -20.60 9.36
N GLN A 728 3.62 -20.79 8.08
CA GLN A 728 2.54 -20.68 7.11
C GLN A 728 1.84 -22.02 6.98
N LYS A 729 0.65 -22.12 7.56
CA LYS A 729 -0.18 -23.32 7.51
C LYS A 729 -1.46 -22.99 6.78
N ASN A 730 -1.58 -23.47 5.54
CA ASN A 730 -2.75 -23.25 4.68
C ASN A 730 -3.37 -24.59 4.28
N LEU A 731 -4.68 -24.55 4.03
CA LEU A 731 -5.45 -25.66 3.51
C LEU A 731 -6.37 -25.12 2.40
N ILE A 732 -6.27 -25.73 1.23
CA ILE A 732 -7.18 -25.48 0.11
C ILE A 732 -7.87 -26.79 -0.19
N GLU A 733 -9.18 -26.77 -0.19
CA GLU A 733 -10.02 -27.95 -0.50
C GLU A 733 -11.04 -27.52 -1.54
N THR A 734 -10.84 -27.97 -2.78
CA THR A 734 -11.70 -27.63 -3.92
C THR A 734 -11.83 -28.85 -4.82
N ASN A 735 -13.02 -29.09 -5.38
CA ASN A 735 -13.28 -30.10 -6.40
C ASN A 735 -12.78 -31.51 -6.03
N GLY A 736 -12.98 -31.92 -4.76
CA GLY A 736 -12.56 -33.24 -4.29
C GLY A 736 -11.05 -33.41 -4.03
N VAL A 737 -10.27 -32.32 -4.16
CA VAL A 737 -8.83 -32.28 -3.83
C VAL A 737 -8.61 -31.49 -2.55
N SER A 738 -7.78 -32.04 -1.65
CA SER A 738 -7.32 -31.39 -0.43
C SER A 738 -5.82 -31.17 -0.50
N PHE A 739 -5.37 -29.92 -0.46
CA PHE A 739 -3.96 -29.52 -0.42
C PHE A 739 -3.66 -28.79 0.88
N TYR A 740 -2.84 -29.37 1.72
CA TYR A 740 -2.35 -28.78 2.95
C TYR A 740 -0.87 -28.47 2.87
N GLN A 741 -0.48 -27.28 3.30
CA GLN A 741 0.93 -26.87 3.44
C GLN A 741 1.25 -26.41 4.85
N ASN A 742 2.48 -26.68 5.30
CA ASN A 742 3.05 -26.19 6.55
C ASN A 742 4.51 -25.81 6.31
N LEU A 743 4.76 -24.54 6.09
CA LEU A 743 6.08 -23.98 5.77
C LEU A 743 6.67 -23.23 6.96
N LYS A 744 7.99 -23.31 7.13
CA LYS A 744 8.77 -22.57 8.12
C LYS A 744 10.06 -22.04 7.48
N GLY A 745 10.61 -20.95 8.02
CA GLY A 745 11.83 -20.30 7.49
C GLY A 745 11.51 -19.20 6.48
N GLY A 746 12.55 -18.68 5.84
CA GLY A 746 12.46 -17.60 4.86
C GLY A 746 12.32 -16.20 5.43
N VAL A 747 11.62 -16.03 6.54
CA VAL A 747 11.35 -14.72 7.16
C VAL A 747 12.36 -14.36 8.24
N HIS A 748 12.88 -15.36 8.97
CA HIS A 748 13.82 -15.14 10.07
C HIS A 748 15.18 -14.63 9.55
N ASN A 749 15.52 -13.39 9.88
CA ASN A 749 16.80 -12.79 9.51
C ASN A 749 17.14 -11.57 10.36
N VAL A 750 18.43 -11.22 10.40
CA VAL A 750 18.93 -9.96 10.95
C VAL A 750 19.54 -9.13 9.82
N SER A 751 19.09 -7.90 9.66
CA SER A 751 19.59 -6.98 8.64
C SER A 751 20.23 -5.76 9.29
N LEU A 752 21.43 -5.41 8.84
CA LEU A 752 22.09 -4.17 9.14
C LEU A 752 22.11 -3.28 7.91
N ASN A 753 21.69 -2.02 8.03
CA ASN A 753 21.68 -1.05 6.96
C ASN A 753 22.36 0.24 7.41
N VAL A 754 23.20 0.77 6.52
CA VAL A 754 23.87 2.05 6.67
C VAL A 754 23.56 2.89 5.44
N THR A 755 23.11 4.10 5.67
CA THR A 755 22.79 5.06 4.62
C THR A 755 23.49 6.38 4.90
N TYR A 756 24.13 6.95 3.89
CA TYR A 756 24.69 8.30 3.92
C TYR A 756 24.00 9.16 2.87
N SER A 757 23.44 10.29 3.26
CA SER A 757 22.76 11.21 2.35
C SER A 757 23.31 12.63 2.51
N PHE A 758 23.60 13.29 1.39
CA PHE A 758 23.98 14.70 1.38
C PHE A 758 23.08 15.50 0.46
N ASN A 759 22.68 16.69 0.86
CA ASN A 759 21.74 17.55 0.17
C ASN A 759 20.38 16.86 -0.12
N LYS A 760 19.50 17.47 -0.88
CA LYS A 760 18.17 16.97 -1.21
C LYS A 760 18.07 16.65 -2.69
N LYS A 761 17.71 15.45 -3.04
CA LYS A 761 17.58 15.01 -4.44
C LYS A 761 16.32 15.58 -5.10
N LYS A 762 16.44 16.14 -6.31
CA LYS A 762 15.31 16.50 -7.16
C LYS A 762 14.55 15.23 -7.57
N SER A 763 13.22 15.27 -7.47
CA SER A 763 12.40 14.13 -7.85
C SER A 763 11.87 14.26 -9.27
N TYR A 764 11.90 13.16 -9.99
CA TYR A 764 11.24 12.98 -11.27
C TYR A 764 9.71 13.02 -11.10
N ARG A 765 8.96 13.67 -12.00
CA ARG A 765 7.52 13.92 -11.85
C ARG A 765 6.62 13.02 -12.71
N GLY A 766 7.16 12.21 -13.62
CA GLY A 766 6.39 11.30 -14.46
C GLY A 766 5.70 10.20 -13.62
N LYS A 767 4.43 9.95 -13.90
CA LYS A 767 3.60 8.96 -13.20
C LYS A 767 3.62 7.59 -13.88
N GLY A 768 3.90 7.56 -15.18
CA GLY A 768 3.74 6.41 -16.04
C GLY A 768 2.32 6.31 -16.61
N ALA A 769 2.22 5.71 -17.80
CA ALA A 769 1.00 5.64 -18.59
C ALA A 769 0.19 4.36 -18.34
N ALA A 770 0.85 3.21 -18.04
CA ALA A 770 0.18 1.90 -17.89
C ALA A 770 0.91 1.02 -16.89
N ARG A 771 0.90 1.41 -15.62
CA ARG A 771 1.63 0.69 -14.56
C ARG A 771 1.04 -0.66 -14.21
N GLU A 772 -0.27 -0.78 -14.25
CA GLU A 772 -0.94 -2.05 -14.07
C GLU A 772 -0.47 -3.06 -15.10
N GLU A 773 -0.47 -2.71 -16.38
CA GLU A 773 0.01 -3.58 -17.45
C GLU A 773 1.49 -3.97 -17.28
N ILE A 774 2.33 -3.04 -16.79
CA ILE A 774 3.74 -3.33 -16.48
C ILE A 774 3.87 -4.36 -15.36
N ASN A 775 2.99 -4.33 -14.36
CA ASN A 775 3.03 -5.25 -13.23
C ASN A 775 2.54 -6.67 -13.60
N ARG A 776 1.70 -6.79 -14.62
CA ARG A 776 1.18 -8.06 -15.15
C ARG A 776 2.22 -8.85 -15.97
N LEU A 777 3.28 -8.17 -16.44
CA LEU A 777 4.41 -8.71 -17.18
C LEU A 777 5.50 -9.25 -16.23
#